data_7df7d26220118eef2e1c8e518df70ba8
#
_entry.id   7df7d26220118eef2e1c8e518df70ba8
#
_cell.length_a   1.000
_cell.length_b   1.000
_cell.length_c   1.000
_cell.angle_alpha   90.00
_cell.angle_beta   90.00
_cell.angle_gamma   90.00
#
_symmetry.space_group_name_H-M   'P 1'
#
loop_
_entity.id
_entity.type
_entity.pdbx_description
1 polymer ?
#
loop_
_entity_poly.entity_id
_entity_poly.type
_entity_poly.pdbx_seq_one_letter_code
_entity_poly.pdbx_strand_id
1 'polypeptide(L)'
;MNITGLKRARSLAILSSCLPEKSFIRTRLTLFVGLCWLACFFWPHAAWAEQTIPDVEATDVQTPPASPAPTIKQPGAEEVDTLPEVTIQEKKQKAPETGINPTLPVTTITSEQLQRAQPSNIFDAVRAVPGVSISGGPRPSGMTFGIRGYVDNEDVLVKVDGVPKGFEKYRMGGTFIEPELLKSIEVQRGPQIASGSGSLGGTVNATTKNAEDFLKPGQKYGGKAKFGYGNNSDEYSRSYLLYARPDERVDILYNYSNRQANNLTLGDGSKLQSSAIESISQLLKVSVFPTEDLQLVTSVVKFEDTGLQPYDATGGQPGFFGNVVRSVDDLTWSETVNYDPQHPWINFKGTIGAGHTHLQDVIGQGAPFNSTFNALQRQCQGVINTTNPADTTTCRGNLTDTYEYKTNTVDLSNRAIFAEKDLWSVSLLTGYQYNASEREITRFFDNRKTALQALYPDGFNASAPPGRKSFHAVYVQPKFEFGAFSVIPGYRQDRYQVETDGGTLALLAPYGQASTIKFKQETWSLGLAYDAFAKQNPDKLTFYSNYGQGFRPPLIDEYFTQGPFSRCRAQVMTTKGPKSQICGDLYVPQRSETTEAGVSYQTPHLFNSTIWFSGKLNFYHTYTSHLLTSLREDANGNLAQDGWERRNGVEVESFLQYRGWYLRSAYSRINGGINTGLVSAPLYTAPGNAFNVQLGAVLSEAVDLNLSYRKVSDRDILLSGDGTTASPYRFGTQDGYALWNAGARWQASKHVTLRLIGENLKNTLYRLDGTMGGLGMYGPGRNVKFQVELTY
;
A
#
# COMPACT_ATOMS: atom_id res chain seq x y z
N MET A 1 20.67 56.93 35.00
CA MET A 1 22.05 56.41 35.08
C MET A 1 22.17 55.45 33.94
N ASN A 2 22.62 55.87 32.77
CA ASN A 2 23.96 56.03 32.28
C ASN A 2 24.73 54.71 32.47
N ILE A 3 25.29 54.03 31.45
CA ILE A 3 26.19 54.44 30.38
C ILE A 3 26.34 53.23 29.43
N THR A 4 26.14 53.31 28.15
CA THR A 4 27.04 53.31 26.98
C THR A 4 28.12 52.20 27.00
N GLY A 5 28.43 51.53 25.95
CA GLY A 5 28.46 51.80 24.51
C GLY A 5 29.32 50.77 23.81
N LEU A 6 29.06 50.79 22.56
CA LEU A 6 29.97 50.96 21.41
C LEU A 6 30.85 49.81 20.89
N LYS A 7 30.49 49.41 19.65
CA LYS A 7 31.28 49.44 18.40
C LYS A 7 32.39 48.37 18.24
N ARG A 8 32.49 47.69 17.11
CA ARG A 8 32.58 47.88 15.64
C ARG A 8 32.73 46.51 14.97
N ALA A 9 32.10 46.14 14.00
CA ALA A 9 32.06 46.44 12.57
C ALA A 9 33.33 46.11 11.78
N ARG A 10 33.09 45.39 10.71
CA ARG A 10 33.70 45.36 9.34
C ARG A 10 34.22 43.95 9.02
N SER A 11 33.52 43.34 8.07
CA SER A 11 33.67 43.34 6.62
C SER A 11 34.58 42.26 6.11
N LEU A 12 33.98 41.30 5.44
CA LEU A 12 34.53 40.78 4.20
C LEU A 12 33.34 40.19 3.39
N ALA A 13 32.79 41.07 2.55
CA ALA A 13 32.11 40.65 1.36
C ALA A 13 33.17 40.45 0.28
N ILE A 14 32.89 39.59 -0.64
CA ILE A 14 33.32 39.41 -2.02
C ILE A 14 33.62 37.93 -2.28
N LEU A 15 32.71 37.28 -2.92
CA LEU A 15 32.77 36.39 -4.07
C LEU A 15 31.50 35.54 -4.17
N SER A 16 30.44 36.21 -4.66
CA SER A 16 29.31 35.52 -5.27
C SER A 16 29.28 35.95 -6.72
N SER A 17 29.65 35.07 -7.62
CA SER A 17 29.16 35.06 -8.98
C SER A 17 29.73 33.86 -9.73
N CYS A 18 28.89 33.27 -10.54
CA CYS A 18 29.17 32.26 -11.55
C CYS A 18 29.18 30.81 -11.11
N LEU A 19 27.96 30.21 -11.13
CA LEU A 19 27.78 28.93 -11.81
C LEU A 19 26.26 28.74 -12.14
N PRO A 20 25.88 28.41 -13.36
CA PRO A 20 24.47 28.27 -13.77
C PRO A 20 23.93 26.90 -13.41
N GLU A 21 22.97 26.89 -12.52
CA GLU A 21 22.35 25.69 -11.91
C GLU A 21 21.35 24.92 -12.79
N LYS A 22 21.31 25.16 -14.08
CA LYS A 22 20.24 24.54 -14.93
C LYS A 22 20.71 23.58 -16.04
N SER A 23 22.00 23.38 -16.26
CA SER A 23 22.43 22.54 -17.38
C SER A 23 22.96 21.15 -16.99
N PHE A 24 23.41 20.97 -15.77
CA PHE A 24 24.11 19.72 -15.38
C PHE A 24 23.16 18.54 -15.07
N ILE A 25 21.95 18.82 -14.56
CA ILE A 25 20.99 17.76 -14.22
C ILE A 25 20.25 17.29 -15.48
N ARG A 26 19.94 18.18 -16.42
CA ARG A 26 19.33 17.79 -17.71
C ARG A 26 20.24 16.92 -18.56
N THR A 27 21.53 17.20 -18.58
CA THR A 27 22.49 16.44 -19.41
C THR A 27 22.76 15.05 -18.87
N ARG A 28 22.74 14.83 -17.54
CA ARG A 28 22.94 13.49 -16.96
C ARG A 28 21.66 12.64 -16.99
N LEU A 29 20.49 13.24 -16.85
CA LEU A 29 19.22 12.52 -17.00
C LEU A 29 18.97 12.14 -18.46
N THR A 30 19.35 12.99 -19.39
CA THR A 30 19.30 12.70 -20.84
C THR A 30 20.27 11.60 -21.25
N LEU A 31 21.43 11.48 -20.58
CA LEU A 31 22.35 10.36 -20.82
C LEU A 31 21.83 9.02 -20.28
N PHE A 32 21.15 9.02 -19.13
CA PHE A 32 20.59 7.79 -18.56
C PHE A 32 19.36 7.30 -19.32
N VAL A 33 18.49 8.21 -19.73
CA VAL A 33 17.34 7.91 -20.62
C VAL A 33 17.84 7.57 -22.03
N GLY A 34 18.91 8.23 -22.50
CA GLY A 34 19.54 7.93 -23.79
C GLY A 34 20.21 6.56 -23.83
N LEU A 35 20.78 6.06 -22.75
CA LEU A 35 21.38 4.73 -22.67
C LEU A 35 20.30 3.63 -22.66
N CYS A 36 19.17 3.84 -22.03
CA CYS A 36 18.03 2.90 -22.12
C CYS A 36 17.39 2.88 -23.51
N TRP A 37 17.34 4.03 -24.23
CA TRP A 37 16.84 4.09 -25.61
C TRP A 37 17.86 3.55 -26.62
N LEU A 38 19.17 3.69 -26.38
CA LEU A 38 20.21 3.10 -27.22
C LEU A 38 20.26 1.57 -27.13
N ALA A 39 19.90 0.97 -26.01
CA ALA A 39 19.77 -0.48 -25.89
C ALA A 39 18.59 -1.05 -26.72
N CYS A 40 17.56 -0.24 -26.98
CA CYS A 40 16.45 -0.62 -27.86
C CYS A 40 16.71 -0.39 -29.37
N PHE A 41 17.73 0.42 -29.73
CA PHE A 41 18.01 0.77 -31.14
C PHE A 41 19.17 -0.01 -31.80
N PHE A 42 19.90 -0.83 -31.04
CA PHE A 42 20.98 -1.65 -31.59
C PHE A 42 20.58 -3.13 -31.75
N TRP A 43 19.39 -3.40 -32.30
CA TRP A 43 19.10 -4.69 -32.89
C TRP A 43 19.21 -4.58 -34.38
N PRO A 44 20.15 -5.30 -35.05
CA PRO A 44 20.23 -5.25 -36.50
C PRO A 44 19.01 -5.92 -37.11
N HIS A 45 18.31 -5.20 -37.96
CA HIS A 45 17.38 -5.77 -38.92
C HIS A 45 18.10 -6.80 -39.80
N ALA A 46 17.97 -8.07 -39.49
CA ALA A 46 18.29 -9.14 -40.42
C ALA A 46 17.19 -9.21 -41.47
N ALA A 47 17.50 -8.66 -42.64
CA ALA A 47 16.68 -8.80 -43.82
C ALA A 47 16.67 -10.29 -44.24
N TRP A 48 15.47 -10.80 -44.48
CA TRP A 48 15.30 -12.09 -45.14
C TRP A 48 15.68 -11.96 -46.60
N ALA A 49 16.78 -12.61 -46.96
CA ALA A 49 17.14 -12.86 -48.35
C ALA A 49 17.06 -14.38 -48.58
N GLU A 50 16.12 -14.75 -49.43
CA GLU A 50 15.99 -16.05 -50.06
C GLU A 50 17.28 -16.39 -50.78
N GLN A 51 17.97 -17.50 -50.45
CA GLN A 51 18.98 -18.09 -51.31
C GLN A 51 18.79 -19.59 -51.42
N THR A 52 18.64 -19.97 -52.65
CA THR A 52 18.59 -21.29 -53.28
C THR A 52 19.73 -22.21 -52.92
N ILE A 53 19.39 -23.47 -52.78
CA ILE A 53 20.28 -24.65 -52.60
C ILE A 53 21.02 -24.94 -53.92
N PRO A 54 22.27 -25.34 -53.85
CA PRO A 54 22.83 -26.28 -54.85
C PRO A 54 23.27 -27.59 -54.18
N ASP A 55 22.90 -28.68 -54.89
CA ASP A 55 23.39 -30.04 -54.70
C ASP A 55 24.91 -30.15 -54.82
N VAL A 56 25.58 -30.89 -53.90
CA VAL A 56 26.87 -31.55 -54.23
C VAL A 56 26.99 -32.86 -53.44
N GLU A 57 27.03 -33.90 -54.27
CA GLU A 57 27.70 -35.19 -54.28
C GLU A 57 28.37 -35.78 -53.01
N ALA A 58 28.08 -37.06 -52.86
CA ALA A 58 28.66 -38.02 -51.92
C ALA A 58 30.13 -38.33 -52.25
N THR A 59 31.02 -38.45 -51.30
CA THR A 59 32.23 -39.22 -51.34
C THR A 59 32.57 -39.90 -50.03
N ASP A 60 32.65 -41.20 -50.17
CA ASP A 60 33.47 -42.26 -49.58
C ASP A 60 33.85 -42.27 -48.08
N VAL A 61 33.42 -43.38 -47.53
CA VAL A 61 33.74 -44.14 -46.38
C VAL A 61 35.23 -44.46 -46.19
N GLN A 62 35.75 -44.26 -44.97
CA GLN A 62 36.85 -45.05 -44.44
C GLN A 62 36.62 -45.46 -43.02
N THR A 63 36.51 -46.76 -42.81
CA THR A 63 36.47 -47.48 -41.53
C THR A 63 37.82 -47.55 -40.81
N PRO A 64 37.96 -47.39 -39.55
CA PRO A 64 39.14 -47.80 -38.76
C PRO A 64 39.06 -49.21 -38.24
N PRO A 65 40.21 -49.86 -37.88
CA PRO A 65 40.31 -51.28 -37.71
C PRO A 65 39.94 -51.86 -36.33
N ALA A 66 39.63 -53.14 -36.35
CA ALA A 66 39.18 -53.98 -35.27
C ALA A 66 40.18 -54.15 -34.10
N SER A 67 39.63 -54.18 -32.91
CA SER A 67 40.27 -54.57 -31.64
C SER A 67 40.14 -56.07 -31.38
N PRO A 68 41.12 -56.75 -30.72
CA PRO A 68 41.10 -58.17 -30.57
C PRO A 68 40.25 -58.72 -29.43
N ALA A 69 39.80 -59.99 -29.57
CA ALA A 69 38.82 -60.66 -28.73
C ALA A 69 39.36 -61.04 -27.34
N PRO A 70 38.47 -61.22 -26.38
CA PRO A 70 38.82 -61.54 -24.97
C PRO A 70 39.04 -63.05 -24.73
N THR A 71 39.96 -63.30 -23.82
CA THR A 71 40.28 -64.66 -23.31
C THR A 71 39.34 -65.05 -22.19
N ILE A 72 38.68 -66.19 -22.32
CA ILE A 72 37.81 -66.83 -21.32
C ILE A 72 38.66 -67.37 -20.13
N LYS A 73 38.27 -67.06 -18.87
CA LYS A 73 38.59 -67.80 -17.68
C LYS A 73 37.34 -68.09 -16.90
N GLN A 74 37.25 -69.37 -16.44
CA GLN A 74 36.17 -70.04 -15.76
C GLN A 74 36.04 -69.66 -14.29
N PRO A 75 34.94 -70.14 -13.61
CA PRO A 75 34.23 -69.43 -12.56
C PRO A 75 34.66 -69.88 -11.14
N GLY A 76 34.49 -68.97 -10.21
CA GLY A 76 34.61 -69.27 -8.79
C GLY A 76 34.23 -68.10 -7.90
N ALA A 77 33.30 -68.38 -7.01
CA ALA A 77 32.84 -67.62 -5.87
C ALA A 77 31.66 -66.68 -6.11
N GLU A 78 30.56 -67.06 -5.51
CA GLU A 78 29.35 -66.24 -5.29
C GLU A 78 29.72 -64.93 -4.61
N GLU A 79 29.53 -63.85 -5.34
CA GLU A 79 29.54 -62.52 -4.78
C GLU A 79 28.11 -62.20 -4.26
N VAL A 80 27.97 -62.05 -2.96
CA VAL A 80 26.76 -61.64 -2.31
C VAL A 80 26.39 -60.23 -2.83
N ASP A 81 25.31 -60.19 -3.54
CA ASP A 81 24.71 -58.95 -4.05
C ASP A 81 24.32 -58.03 -2.86
N THR A 82 25.23 -57.13 -2.47
CA THR A 82 24.95 -56.11 -1.49
C THR A 82 24.08 -55.08 -2.19
N LEU A 83 22.79 -55.04 -1.80
CA LEU A 83 21.85 -54.00 -2.17
C LEU A 83 22.51 -52.60 -2.00
N PRO A 84 22.36 -51.68 -2.96
CA PRO A 84 22.92 -50.35 -2.83
C PRO A 84 22.34 -49.70 -1.55
N GLU A 85 23.24 -49.21 -0.73
CA GLU A 85 22.92 -48.47 0.49
C GLU A 85 22.01 -47.31 0.10
N VAL A 86 20.72 -47.41 0.41
CA VAL A 86 19.75 -46.33 0.23
C VAL A 86 20.12 -45.23 1.21
N THR A 87 20.99 -44.35 0.84
CA THR A 87 21.24 -43.12 1.58
C THR A 87 19.93 -42.29 1.52
N ILE A 88 19.11 -42.41 2.54
CA ILE A 88 18.00 -41.49 2.75
C ILE A 88 18.63 -40.15 3.05
N GLN A 89 18.86 -39.37 2.00
CA GLN A 89 19.08 -37.93 2.18
C GLN A 89 17.76 -37.40 2.73
N GLU A 90 17.71 -37.18 4.04
CA GLU A 90 16.69 -36.34 4.62
C GLU A 90 16.70 -35.00 3.83
N LYS A 91 15.70 -34.82 2.95
CA LYS A 91 15.45 -33.51 2.38
C LYS A 91 15.34 -32.54 3.55
N LYS A 92 16.38 -31.76 3.82
CA LYS A 92 16.32 -30.66 4.80
C LYS A 92 15.06 -29.87 4.49
N GLN A 93 14.07 -30.01 5.34
CA GLN A 93 12.78 -29.37 5.17
C GLN A 93 13.04 -27.87 5.18
N LYS A 94 12.82 -27.17 4.06
CA LYS A 94 12.99 -25.73 3.96
C LYS A 94 12.13 -25.08 5.04
N ALA A 95 12.71 -24.18 5.84
CA ALA A 95 11.99 -23.46 6.87
C ALA A 95 10.73 -22.79 6.28
N PRO A 96 9.57 -22.87 6.95
CA PRO A 96 8.33 -22.30 6.46
C PRO A 96 8.45 -20.78 6.29
N GLU A 97 7.91 -20.24 5.22
CA GLU A 97 7.79 -18.79 5.03
C GLU A 97 6.68 -18.26 5.94
N THR A 98 7.03 -17.74 7.11
CA THR A 98 6.06 -17.25 8.09
C THR A 98 5.55 -15.86 7.77
N GLY A 99 6.35 -15.05 7.06
CA GLY A 99 6.11 -13.63 6.82
C GLY A 99 6.39 -12.72 8.03
N ILE A 100 6.80 -13.28 9.17
CA ILE A 100 7.10 -12.53 10.41
C ILE A 100 8.55 -12.05 10.37
N ASN A 101 8.78 -10.74 10.37
CA ASN A 101 10.12 -10.18 10.50
C ASN A 101 10.56 -10.23 11.97
N PRO A 102 11.75 -10.75 12.32
CA PRO A 102 12.15 -10.96 13.71
C PRO A 102 12.43 -9.67 14.49
N THR A 103 12.90 -8.60 13.85
CA THR A 103 13.35 -7.37 14.55
C THR A 103 12.58 -6.12 14.16
N LEU A 104 11.91 -6.11 13.00
CA LEU A 104 11.13 -4.97 12.54
C LEU A 104 9.64 -5.25 12.63
N PRO A 105 8.78 -4.26 12.86
CA PRO A 105 7.32 -4.42 12.88
C PRO A 105 6.76 -4.58 11.45
N VAL A 106 7.27 -5.56 10.75
CA VAL A 106 6.94 -5.87 9.36
C VAL A 106 6.35 -7.28 9.27
N THR A 107 5.25 -7.40 8.56
CA THR A 107 4.59 -8.67 8.27
C THR A 107 4.36 -8.79 6.77
N THR A 108 4.82 -9.88 6.17
CA THR A 108 4.60 -10.19 4.76
C THR A 108 3.53 -11.27 4.61
N ILE A 109 2.45 -10.97 3.90
CA ILE A 109 1.48 -11.96 3.43
C ILE A 109 2.06 -12.62 2.19
N THR A 110 2.40 -13.90 2.28
CA THR A 110 3.06 -14.61 1.18
C THR A 110 2.07 -15.08 0.12
N SER A 111 2.57 -15.46 -1.05
CA SER A 111 1.79 -16.04 -2.14
C SER A 111 0.97 -17.27 -1.68
N GLU A 112 1.57 -18.12 -0.85
CA GLU A 112 0.89 -19.28 -0.29
C GLU A 112 -0.29 -18.90 0.60
N GLN A 113 -0.12 -17.88 1.44
CA GLN A 113 -1.18 -17.37 2.31
C GLN A 113 -2.33 -16.75 1.49
N LEU A 114 -2.01 -15.96 0.44
CA LEU A 114 -3.01 -15.42 -0.49
C LEU A 114 -3.78 -16.53 -1.21
N GLN A 115 -3.08 -17.57 -1.68
CA GLN A 115 -3.70 -18.70 -2.34
C GLN A 115 -4.61 -19.53 -1.41
N ARG A 116 -4.28 -19.67 -0.13
CA ARG A 116 -5.10 -20.37 0.85
C ARG A 116 -6.32 -19.56 1.28
N ALA A 117 -6.14 -18.27 1.53
CA ALA A 117 -7.19 -17.39 2.03
C ALA A 117 -8.19 -16.98 0.94
N GLN A 118 -7.74 -16.86 -0.33
CA GLN A 118 -8.55 -16.37 -1.46
C GLN A 118 -9.37 -15.11 -1.09
N PRO A 119 -8.71 -14.03 -0.65
CA PRO A 119 -9.39 -12.85 -0.17
C PRO A 119 -10.22 -12.20 -1.28
N SER A 120 -11.35 -11.57 -0.92
CA SER A 120 -12.23 -10.89 -1.86
C SER A 120 -11.62 -9.59 -2.40
N ASN A 121 -10.72 -8.98 -1.63
CA ASN A 121 -10.01 -7.75 -1.98
C ASN A 121 -8.69 -7.69 -1.22
N ILE A 122 -7.82 -6.72 -1.55
CA ILE A 122 -6.51 -6.54 -0.90
C ILE A 122 -6.64 -6.24 0.60
N PHE A 123 -7.71 -5.58 1.02
CA PHE A 123 -7.95 -5.22 2.43
C PHE A 123 -8.23 -6.47 3.27
N ASP A 124 -9.01 -7.41 2.73
CA ASP A 124 -9.28 -8.68 3.40
C ASP A 124 -8.00 -9.52 3.57
N ALA A 125 -7.07 -9.41 2.62
CA ALA A 125 -5.79 -10.12 2.66
C ALA A 125 -4.94 -9.75 3.89
N VAL A 126 -4.94 -8.48 4.31
CA VAL A 126 -4.12 -7.98 5.43
C VAL A 126 -4.87 -7.90 6.76
N ARG A 127 -6.16 -8.22 6.79
CA ARG A 127 -7.02 -8.07 7.98
C ARG A 127 -6.52 -8.85 9.21
N ALA A 128 -5.76 -9.92 9.01
CA ALA A 128 -5.18 -10.71 10.09
C ALA A 128 -3.86 -10.15 10.62
N VAL A 129 -3.26 -9.15 10.00
CA VAL A 129 -2.02 -8.51 10.46
C VAL A 129 -2.30 -7.69 11.73
N PRO A 130 -1.52 -7.86 12.82
CA PRO A 130 -1.72 -7.09 14.03
C PRO A 130 -1.59 -5.58 13.79
N GLY A 131 -2.43 -4.78 14.46
CA GLY A 131 -2.41 -3.33 14.34
C GLY A 131 -2.98 -2.78 13.03
N VAL A 132 -3.44 -3.65 12.11
CA VAL A 132 -4.12 -3.26 10.87
C VAL A 132 -5.62 -3.24 11.08
N SER A 133 -6.25 -2.16 10.65
CA SER A 133 -7.69 -1.97 10.56
C SER A 133 -8.09 -1.62 9.14
N ILE A 134 -9.36 -1.85 8.81
CA ILE A 134 -9.93 -1.54 7.50
C ILE A 134 -11.13 -0.65 7.72
N SER A 135 -11.14 0.48 7.07
CA SER A 135 -12.22 1.45 7.15
C SER A 135 -12.76 1.84 5.78
N GLY A 136 -13.89 2.55 5.75
CA GLY A 136 -14.61 2.87 4.53
C GLY A 136 -15.40 1.69 3.96
N GLY A 137 -15.64 1.69 2.69
CA GLY A 137 -16.41 0.67 1.97
C GLY A 137 -17.63 1.25 1.26
N PRO A 138 -18.56 0.41 0.78
CA PRO A 138 -18.55 -1.05 0.82
C PRO A 138 -17.67 -1.70 -0.27
N ARG A 139 -17.18 -0.93 -1.23
CA ARG A 139 -16.38 -1.41 -2.37
C ARG A 139 -14.90 -1.12 -2.14
N PRO A 140 -13.99 -1.87 -2.78
CA PRO A 140 -12.55 -1.64 -2.63
C PRO A 140 -12.11 -0.20 -2.92
N SER A 141 -12.71 0.46 -3.93
CA SER A 141 -12.46 1.86 -4.27
C SER A 141 -12.83 2.87 -3.17
N GLY A 142 -13.66 2.47 -2.20
CA GLY A 142 -14.05 3.29 -1.04
C GLY A 142 -13.38 2.86 0.26
N MET A 143 -12.53 1.81 0.25
CA MET A 143 -11.88 1.27 1.46
C MET A 143 -10.48 1.86 1.64
N THR A 144 -10.02 1.89 2.89
CA THR A 144 -8.67 2.37 3.24
C THR A 144 -8.04 1.50 4.31
N PHE A 145 -6.70 1.47 4.35
CA PHE A 145 -5.94 0.84 5.41
C PHE A 145 -5.78 1.79 6.59
N GLY A 146 -6.01 1.28 7.79
CA GLY A 146 -5.56 1.90 9.02
C GLY A 146 -4.41 1.09 9.62
N ILE A 147 -3.40 1.75 10.14
CA ILE A 147 -2.29 1.11 10.85
C ILE A 147 -2.12 1.80 12.21
N ARG A 148 -2.22 1.04 13.29
CA ARG A 148 -2.06 1.54 14.67
C ARG A 148 -2.97 2.73 15.00
N GLY A 149 -4.20 2.74 14.44
CA GLY A 149 -5.17 3.82 14.65
C GLY A 149 -4.92 5.09 13.83
N TYR A 150 -3.97 5.08 12.90
CA TYR A 150 -3.87 6.04 11.82
C TYR A 150 -4.78 5.57 10.69
N VAL A 151 -5.84 6.29 10.40
CA VAL A 151 -6.96 5.82 9.56
C VAL A 151 -7.24 6.72 8.35
N ASP A 152 -6.56 7.84 8.23
CA ASP A 152 -6.65 8.69 7.04
C ASP A 152 -5.82 8.08 5.90
N ASN A 153 -6.27 8.25 4.66
CA ASN A 153 -5.60 7.69 3.48
C ASN A 153 -4.13 8.10 3.36
N GLU A 154 -3.81 9.29 3.85
CA GLU A 154 -2.48 9.87 3.78
C GLU A 154 -1.57 9.44 4.93
N ASP A 155 -2.14 8.80 5.94
CA ASP A 155 -1.38 8.27 7.08
C ASP A 155 -0.72 6.92 6.77
N VAL A 156 -1.17 6.23 5.72
CA VAL A 156 -0.63 4.94 5.30
C VAL A 156 -0.22 5.01 3.84
N LEU A 157 1.07 4.87 3.58
CA LEU A 157 1.59 4.85 2.21
C LEU A 157 1.33 3.49 1.56
N VAL A 158 0.60 3.47 0.46
CA VAL A 158 0.36 2.26 -0.33
C VAL A 158 1.18 2.30 -1.61
N LYS A 159 1.88 1.21 -1.93
CA LYS A 159 2.67 1.06 -3.16
C LYS A 159 2.26 -0.22 -3.90
N VAL A 160 2.27 -0.17 -5.22
CA VAL A 160 2.11 -1.32 -6.11
C VAL A 160 3.34 -1.40 -7.01
N ASP A 161 4.10 -2.48 -6.95
CA ASP A 161 5.39 -2.66 -7.63
C ASP A 161 6.32 -1.43 -7.48
N GLY A 162 6.33 -0.82 -6.28
CA GLY A 162 7.14 0.35 -5.94
C GLY A 162 6.51 1.71 -6.26
N VAL A 163 5.43 1.78 -7.03
CA VAL A 163 4.74 3.02 -7.39
C VAL A 163 3.73 3.39 -6.31
N PRO A 164 3.82 4.57 -5.69
CA PRO A 164 2.84 5.02 -4.71
C PRO A 164 1.44 5.18 -5.32
N LYS A 165 0.45 4.69 -4.59
CA LYS A 165 -0.97 4.84 -4.88
C LYS A 165 -1.55 5.85 -3.90
N GLY A 166 -1.55 7.10 -4.26
CA GLY A 166 -2.12 8.17 -3.46
C GLY A 166 -3.26 8.83 -4.21
N PHE A 167 -4.47 8.69 -3.71
CA PHE A 167 -5.64 9.33 -4.26
C PHE A 167 -6.20 10.31 -3.23
N GLU A 168 -5.84 11.59 -3.37
CA GLU A 168 -6.31 12.64 -2.47
C GLU A 168 -7.73 13.10 -2.84
N LYS A 169 -8.68 12.19 -2.75
CA LYS A 169 -10.08 12.56 -2.72
C LYS A 169 -10.55 12.49 -1.28
N TYR A 170 -11.17 13.57 -0.82
CA TYR A 170 -11.73 13.64 0.52
C TYR A 170 -12.49 12.36 0.86
N ARG A 171 -11.98 11.62 1.83
CA ARG A 171 -12.62 10.44 2.40
C ARG A 171 -12.85 9.29 1.41
N MET A 172 -11.93 9.05 0.52
CA MET A 172 -11.96 7.88 -0.38
C MET A 172 -10.66 7.13 -0.39
N GLY A 173 -10.76 5.80 -0.52
CA GLY A 173 -9.63 4.94 -0.80
C GLY A 173 -9.15 5.09 -2.24
N GLY A 174 -7.86 4.82 -2.46
CA GLY A 174 -7.22 4.91 -3.77
C GLY A 174 -6.42 3.66 -4.14
N THR A 175 -6.70 2.53 -3.49
CA THR A 175 -5.99 1.28 -3.76
C THR A 175 -6.79 0.46 -4.77
N PHE A 176 -6.43 0.59 -6.03
CA PHE A 176 -7.11 -0.05 -7.15
C PHE A 176 -6.31 -1.27 -7.61
N ILE A 177 -6.45 -2.41 -6.91
CA ILE A 177 -5.79 -3.66 -7.27
C ILE A 177 -6.61 -4.89 -6.85
N GLU A 178 -6.71 -5.86 -7.73
CA GLU A 178 -7.32 -7.15 -7.43
C GLU A 178 -6.32 -8.11 -6.78
N PRO A 179 -6.73 -8.86 -5.73
CA PRO A 179 -5.87 -9.83 -5.04
C PRO A 179 -5.30 -10.89 -5.98
N GLU A 180 -6.00 -11.21 -7.06
CA GLU A 180 -5.58 -12.21 -8.04
C GLU A 180 -4.28 -11.84 -8.74
N LEU A 181 -3.95 -10.55 -8.82
CA LEU A 181 -2.70 -10.07 -9.42
C LEU A 181 -1.50 -10.16 -8.45
N LEU A 182 -1.75 -10.38 -7.15
CA LEU A 182 -0.73 -10.23 -6.12
C LEU A 182 0.11 -11.49 -5.90
N LYS A 183 1.42 -11.31 -5.78
CA LYS A 183 2.41 -12.27 -5.28
C LYS A 183 2.54 -12.18 -3.76
N SER A 184 2.66 -10.96 -3.23
CA SER A 184 2.81 -10.71 -1.80
C SER A 184 2.32 -9.33 -1.41
N ILE A 185 2.03 -9.16 -0.12
CA ILE A 185 1.73 -7.87 0.48
C ILE A 185 2.60 -7.74 1.73
N GLU A 186 3.43 -6.70 1.77
CA GLU A 186 4.22 -6.36 2.93
C GLU A 186 3.58 -5.20 3.68
N VAL A 187 3.34 -5.38 4.96
CA VAL A 187 2.79 -4.37 5.86
C VAL A 187 3.86 -3.96 6.86
N GLN A 188 4.28 -2.71 6.78
CA GLN A 188 5.23 -2.10 7.71
C GLN A 188 4.46 -1.17 8.63
N ARG A 189 4.61 -1.35 9.94
CA ARG A 189 3.91 -0.59 10.97
C ARG A 189 4.86 0.43 11.59
N GLY A 190 4.44 1.70 11.59
CA GLY A 190 5.27 2.81 12.04
C GLY A 190 6.29 3.30 11.00
N PRO A 191 7.00 4.39 11.29
CA PRO A 191 7.93 5.04 10.37
C PRO A 191 9.19 4.22 10.14
N GLN A 192 9.63 4.15 8.89
CA GLN A 192 10.84 3.45 8.44
C GLN A 192 11.64 4.36 7.50
N ILE A 193 12.95 4.47 7.71
CA ILE A 193 13.82 5.38 6.93
C ILE A 193 13.78 5.09 5.43
N ALA A 194 13.86 3.82 5.04
CA ALA A 194 13.95 3.41 3.64
C ALA A 194 12.60 3.30 2.92
N SER A 195 11.49 3.15 3.65
CA SER A 195 10.18 2.83 3.03
C SER A 195 9.49 4.02 2.41
N GLY A 196 9.93 5.22 2.72
CA GLY A 196 9.37 6.47 2.25
C GLY A 196 8.92 7.36 3.41
N SER A 197 8.67 8.61 3.07
CA SER A 197 8.20 9.63 4.00
C SER A 197 6.78 10.06 3.65
N GLY A 198 6.18 10.80 4.56
CA GLY A 198 4.86 11.36 4.36
C GLY A 198 3.74 10.49 4.90
N SER A 199 4.05 9.41 5.64
CA SER A 199 3.06 8.61 6.35
C SER A 199 3.46 8.44 7.82
N LEU A 200 2.45 8.45 8.72
CA LEU A 200 2.64 8.29 10.17
C LEU A 200 2.39 6.84 10.60
N GLY A 201 1.44 6.16 9.97
CA GLY A 201 1.03 4.80 10.32
C GLY A 201 1.96 3.73 9.80
N GLY A 202 2.54 3.94 8.63
CA GLY A 202 3.41 2.97 7.97
C GLY A 202 3.13 2.78 6.49
N THR A 203 3.49 1.62 5.96
CA THR A 203 3.46 1.36 4.51
C THR A 203 2.82 0.00 4.22
N VAL A 204 2.05 -0.08 3.14
CA VAL A 204 1.54 -1.32 2.54
C VAL A 204 2.14 -1.44 1.14
N ASN A 205 3.03 -2.42 0.94
CA ASN A 205 3.68 -2.68 -0.35
C ASN A 205 3.07 -3.92 -0.99
N ALA A 206 2.36 -3.75 -2.08
CA ALA A 206 1.81 -4.83 -2.89
C ALA A 206 2.76 -5.15 -4.03
N THR A 207 3.17 -6.42 -4.14
CA THR A 207 4.00 -6.91 -5.25
C THR A 207 3.17 -7.82 -6.12
N THR A 208 3.17 -7.60 -7.43
CA THR A 208 2.44 -8.43 -8.39
C THR A 208 3.23 -9.68 -8.78
N LYS A 209 2.52 -10.68 -9.31
CA LYS A 209 3.08 -11.96 -9.76
C LYS A 209 4.10 -11.80 -10.90
N ASN A 210 5.06 -12.72 -10.99
CA ASN A 210 6.00 -12.86 -12.10
C ASN A 210 5.78 -14.20 -12.80
N ALA A 211 6.28 -14.36 -14.04
CA ALA A 211 6.18 -15.64 -14.76
C ALA A 211 6.94 -16.76 -14.04
N GLU A 212 8.08 -16.44 -13.42
CA GLU A 212 8.88 -17.40 -12.63
C GLU A 212 8.10 -18.04 -11.46
N ASP A 213 7.07 -17.38 -10.93
CA ASP A 213 6.23 -17.92 -9.84
C ASP A 213 5.40 -19.14 -10.29
N PHE A 214 5.29 -19.37 -11.61
CA PHE A 214 4.45 -20.43 -12.21
C PHE A 214 5.24 -21.42 -13.07
N LEU A 215 6.35 -21.00 -13.65
CA LEU A 215 7.17 -21.83 -14.51
C LEU A 215 7.86 -22.94 -13.71
N LYS A 216 7.71 -24.17 -14.18
CA LYS A 216 8.44 -25.33 -13.67
C LYS A 216 9.77 -25.46 -14.39
N PRO A 217 10.77 -26.13 -13.81
CA PRO A 217 12.03 -26.42 -14.51
C PRO A 217 11.77 -27.04 -15.89
N GLY A 218 12.33 -26.44 -16.93
CA GLY A 218 12.17 -26.86 -18.33
C GLY A 218 10.84 -26.47 -19.00
N GLN A 219 9.90 -25.85 -18.27
CA GLN A 219 8.64 -25.37 -18.84
C GLN A 219 8.85 -24.01 -19.52
N LYS A 220 8.42 -23.89 -20.79
CA LYS A 220 8.54 -22.65 -21.56
C LYS A 220 7.28 -21.79 -21.55
N TYR A 221 6.11 -22.36 -21.33
CA TYR A 221 4.85 -21.64 -21.27
C TYR A 221 3.81 -22.41 -20.47
N GLY A 222 2.80 -21.73 -20.03
CA GLY A 222 1.64 -22.30 -19.38
C GLY A 222 0.55 -21.27 -19.16
N GLY A 223 -0.55 -21.72 -18.62
CA GLY A 223 -1.71 -20.87 -18.35
C GLY A 223 -2.60 -21.42 -17.27
N LYS A 224 -3.42 -20.51 -16.70
CA LYS A 224 -4.47 -20.84 -15.76
C LYS A 224 -5.74 -20.11 -16.11
N ALA A 225 -6.87 -20.78 -15.94
CA ALA A 225 -8.20 -20.15 -15.98
C ALA A 225 -8.89 -20.45 -14.66
N LYS A 226 -9.40 -19.43 -13.99
CA LYS A 226 -10.12 -19.55 -12.72
C LYS A 226 -11.52 -18.95 -12.85
N PHE A 227 -12.53 -19.70 -12.38
CA PHE A 227 -13.92 -19.28 -12.34
C PHE A 227 -14.42 -19.42 -10.91
N GLY A 228 -15.12 -18.41 -10.42
CA GLY A 228 -15.66 -18.38 -9.07
C GLY A 228 -17.12 -17.93 -9.04
N TYR A 229 -17.85 -18.47 -8.10
CA TYR A 229 -19.20 -18.04 -7.72
C TYR A 229 -19.30 -17.89 -6.22
N GLY A 230 -19.91 -16.80 -5.74
CA GLY A 230 -20.20 -16.51 -4.35
C GLY A 230 -21.70 -16.21 -4.14
N ASN A 231 -22.30 -16.84 -3.15
CA ASN A 231 -23.76 -16.83 -3.01
C ASN A 231 -24.33 -15.61 -2.25
N ASN A 232 -23.49 -14.82 -1.58
CA ASN A 232 -23.99 -13.67 -0.79
C ASN A 232 -24.57 -12.56 -1.68
N SER A 233 -23.87 -12.24 -2.77
CA SER A 233 -24.18 -11.16 -3.70
C SER A 233 -24.27 -11.65 -5.15
N ASP A 234 -24.45 -12.95 -5.36
CA ASP A 234 -24.37 -13.57 -6.68
C ASP A 234 -23.10 -13.15 -7.42
N GLU A 235 -21.97 -13.22 -6.69
CA GLU A 235 -20.67 -12.81 -7.22
C GLU A 235 -20.17 -13.82 -8.24
N TYR A 236 -19.80 -13.33 -9.42
CA TYR A 236 -19.09 -14.09 -10.44
C TYR A 236 -17.71 -13.50 -10.62
N SER A 237 -16.68 -14.36 -10.61
CA SER A 237 -15.32 -13.98 -10.90
C SER A 237 -14.71 -14.90 -11.95
N ARG A 238 -13.90 -14.33 -12.83
CA ARG A 238 -13.13 -15.05 -13.84
C ARG A 238 -11.75 -14.42 -13.96
N SER A 239 -10.73 -15.27 -14.04
CA SER A 239 -9.35 -14.81 -14.20
C SER A 239 -8.63 -15.73 -15.18
N TYR A 240 -7.84 -15.15 -16.07
CA TYR A 240 -6.99 -15.84 -17.03
C TYR A 240 -5.56 -15.39 -16.85
N LEU A 241 -4.68 -16.33 -16.61
CA LEU A 241 -3.26 -16.09 -16.43
C LEU A 241 -2.50 -16.86 -17.50
N LEU A 242 -1.67 -16.15 -18.26
CA LEU A 242 -0.74 -16.71 -19.23
C LEU A 242 0.67 -16.35 -18.82
N TYR A 243 1.59 -17.29 -18.93
CA TYR A 243 3.00 -17.07 -18.62
C TYR A 243 3.90 -17.85 -19.56
N ALA A 244 5.03 -17.25 -19.89
CA ALA A 244 5.98 -17.82 -20.82
C ALA A 244 7.42 -17.43 -20.51
N ARG A 245 8.35 -18.34 -20.83
CA ARG A 245 9.80 -18.13 -20.91
C ARG A 245 10.27 -18.58 -22.30
N PRO A 246 10.05 -17.77 -23.33
CA PRO A 246 10.41 -18.13 -24.70
C PRO A 246 11.92 -18.36 -24.85
N ASP A 247 12.70 -17.59 -24.11
CA ASP A 247 14.16 -17.66 -23.99
C ASP A 247 14.55 -17.57 -22.50
N GLU A 248 15.72 -18.10 -22.12
CA GLU A 248 16.19 -18.07 -20.71
C GLU A 248 16.36 -16.65 -20.16
N ARG A 249 16.44 -15.67 -21.04
CA ARG A 249 16.62 -14.25 -20.70
C ARG A 249 15.33 -13.44 -20.64
N VAL A 250 14.17 -14.03 -20.96
CA VAL A 250 12.93 -13.27 -21.03
C VAL A 250 11.77 -14.05 -20.43
N ASP A 251 11.13 -13.47 -19.46
CA ASP A 251 9.86 -13.93 -18.86
C ASP A 251 8.74 -12.98 -19.20
N ILE A 252 7.57 -13.52 -19.55
CA ILE A 252 6.36 -12.75 -19.85
C ILE A 252 5.19 -13.32 -19.05
N LEU A 253 4.45 -12.45 -18.42
CA LEU A 253 3.21 -12.79 -17.73
C LEU A 253 2.10 -11.81 -18.14
N TYR A 254 0.93 -12.36 -18.46
CA TYR A 254 -0.30 -11.59 -18.62
C TYR A 254 -1.40 -12.18 -17.75
N ASN A 255 -2.07 -11.35 -16.98
CA ASN A 255 -3.25 -11.73 -16.20
C ASN A 255 -4.41 -10.78 -16.49
N TYR A 256 -5.58 -11.35 -16.75
CA TYR A 256 -6.85 -10.65 -16.84
C TYR A 256 -7.77 -11.18 -15.75
N SER A 257 -8.44 -10.30 -15.01
CA SER A 257 -9.42 -10.63 -13.97
C SER A 257 -10.67 -9.77 -14.12
N ASN A 258 -11.85 -10.37 -14.01
CA ASN A 258 -13.11 -9.66 -13.99
C ASN A 258 -13.98 -10.18 -12.85
N ARG A 259 -14.63 -9.26 -12.14
CA ARG A 259 -15.52 -9.54 -11.02
C ARG A 259 -16.81 -8.74 -11.15
N GLN A 260 -17.94 -9.41 -10.97
CA GLN A 260 -19.27 -8.81 -10.95
C GLN A 260 -20.05 -9.34 -9.76
N ALA A 261 -20.70 -8.48 -9.00
CA ALA A 261 -21.55 -8.87 -7.89
C ALA A 261 -22.67 -7.86 -7.66
N ASN A 262 -23.82 -8.36 -7.22
CA ASN A 262 -24.96 -7.58 -6.77
C ASN A 262 -24.67 -6.93 -5.38
N ASN A 263 -25.65 -6.21 -4.84
CA ASN A 263 -25.57 -5.67 -3.49
C ASN A 263 -25.39 -6.78 -2.44
N LEU A 264 -24.49 -6.56 -1.51
CA LEU A 264 -24.19 -7.47 -0.40
C LEU A 264 -25.42 -7.71 0.47
N THR A 265 -25.62 -8.94 0.88
CA THR A 265 -26.57 -9.31 1.93
C THR A 265 -25.85 -9.27 3.28
N LEU A 266 -26.41 -8.57 4.25
CA LEU A 266 -25.88 -8.43 5.60
C LEU A 266 -26.25 -9.61 6.50
N GLY A 267 -25.71 -9.65 7.72
CA GLY A 267 -25.99 -10.72 8.67
C GLY A 267 -27.46 -10.80 9.14
N ASP A 268 -28.20 -9.71 9.05
CA ASP A 268 -29.65 -9.65 9.34
C ASP A 268 -30.55 -9.94 8.14
N GLY A 269 -29.95 -10.24 6.97
CA GLY A 269 -30.65 -10.51 5.72
C GLY A 269 -30.99 -9.27 4.89
N SER A 270 -30.75 -8.05 5.39
CA SER A 270 -30.94 -6.82 4.63
C SER A 270 -29.88 -6.66 3.53
N LYS A 271 -30.19 -5.85 2.51
CA LYS A 271 -29.23 -5.53 1.43
C LYS A 271 -28.49 -4.23 1.74
N LEU A 272 -27.18 -4.25 1.68
CA LEU A 272 -26.36 -3.05 1.73
C LEU A 272 -26.42 -2.35 0.37
N GLN A 273 -27.14 -1.26 0.30
CA GLN A 273 -27.30 -0.51 -0.95
C GLN A 273 -25.96 0.07 -1.42
N SER A 274 -25.80 0.25 -2.74
CA SER A 274 -24.59 0.82 -3.37
C SER A 274 -23.32 0.00 -3.10
N SER A 275 -23.45 -1.31 -2.93
CA SER A 275 -22.35 -2.26 -2.71
C SER A 275 -22.14 -3.24 -3.85
N ALA A 276 -22.92 -3.16 -4.92
CA ALA A 276 -22.70 -3.93 -6.15
C ALA A 276 -21.36 -3.54 -6.77
N ILE A 277 -20.66 -4.49 -7.39
CA ILE A 277 -19.33 -4.28 -7.98
C ILE A 277 -19.29 -4.78 -9.43
N GLU A 278 -18.62 -4.04 -10.29
CA GLU A 278 -18.19 -4.48 -11.60
C GLU A 278 -16.80 -3.95 -11.84
N SER A 279 -15.80 -4.85 -11.82
CA SER A 279 -14.39 -4.48 -11.96
C SER A 279 -13.65 -5.36 -12.96
N ILE A 280 -12.70 -4.77 -13.65
CA ILE A 280 -11.74 -5.42 -14.52
C ILE A 280 -10.34 -5.04 -14.08
N SER A 281 -9.44 -6.01 -13.98
CA SER A 281 -8.04 -5.79 -13.69
C SER A 281 -7.17 -6.55 -14.66
N GLN A 282 -6.08 -5.92 -15.09
CA GLN A 282 -5.12 -6.51 -16.01
C GLN A 282 -3.70 -6.28 -15.48
N LEU A 283 -2.83 -7.25 -15.70
CA LEU A 283 -1.40 -7.17 -15.42
C LEU A 283 -0.64 -7.69 -16.63
N LEU A 284 0.25 -6.87 -17.15
CA LEU A 284 1.31 -7.31 -18.07
C LEU A 284 2.65 -7.11 -17.35
N LYS A 285 3.44 -8.18 -17.28
CA LYS A 285 4.76 -8.12 -16.67
C LYS A 285 5.79 -8.80 -17.57
N VAL A 286 6.89 -8.12 -17.81
CA VAL A 286 7.99 -8.62 -18.61
C VAL A 286 9.26 -8.49 -17.78
N SER A 287 9.97 -9.60 -17.58
CA SER A 287 11.30 -9.61 -16.96
C SER A 287 12.35 -9.98 -17.99
N VAL A 288 13.41 -9.20 -18.06
CA VAL A 288 14.55 -9.43 -18.95
C VAL A 288 15.81 -9.60 -18.12
N PHE A 289 16.58 -10.61 -18.43
CA PHE A 289 17.85 -10.98 -17.77
C PHE A 289 19.01 -10.85 -18.75
N PRO A 290 19.53 -9.62 -19.00
CA PRO A 290 20.63 -9.41 -19.95
C PRO A 290 21.89 -10.18 -19.55
N THR A 291 22.13 -10.28 -18.23
CA THR A 291 23.18 -11.08 -17.59
C THR A 291 22.61 -11.79 -16.37
N GLU A 292 23.34 -12.69 -15.75
CA GLU A 292 22.95 -13.35 -14.50
C GLU A 292 22.79 -12.36 -13.33
N ASP A 293 23.51 -11.25 -13.37
CA ASP A 293 23.54 -10.24 -12.31
C ASP A 293 22.56 -9.08 -12.54
N LEU A 294 21.94 -8.99 -13.72
CA LEU A 294 21.08 -7.87 -14.11
C LEU A 294 19.67 -8.36 -14.47
N GLN A 295 18.69 -7.89 -13.75
CA GLN A 295 17.27 -8.10 -14.05
C GLN A 295 16.58 -6.75 -14.29
N LEU A 296 15.85 -6.65 -15.38
CA LEU A 296 14.95 -5.55 -15.71
C LEU A 296 13.52 -6.06 -15.67
N VAL A 297 12.64 -5.38 -14.95
CA VAL A 297 11.23 -5.80 -14.78
C VAL A 297 10.31 -4.65 -15.13
N THR A 298 9.59 -4.79 -16.22
CA THR A 298 8.50 -3.88 -16.61
C THR A 298 7.17 -4.44 -16.12
N SER A 299 6.39 -3.63 -15.43
CA SER A 299 5.06 -3.96 -14.92
C SER A 299 4.05 -2.92 -15.36
N VAL A 300 2.91 -3.36 -15.89
CA VAL A 300 1.75 -2.52 -16.23
C VAL A 300 0.52 -3.13 -15.59
N VAL A 301 -0.10 -2.38 -14.68
CA VAL A 301 -1.33 -2.75 -13.98
C VAL A 301 -2.42 -1.80 -14.41
N LYS A 302 -3.55 -2.33 -14.90
CA LYS A 302 -4.75 -1.58 -15.21
C LYS A 302 -5.90 -2.05 -14.34
N PHE A 303 -6.71 -1.10 -13.82
CA PHE A 303 -7.91 -1.38 -13.06
C PHE A 303 -9.06 -0.48 -13.55
N GLU A 304 -10.22 -1.07 -13.75
CA GLU A 304 -11.45 -0.38 -14.09
C GLU A 304 -12.56 -0.81 -13.13
N ASP A 305 -13.36 0.12 -12.63
CA ASP A 305 -14.52 -0.13 -11.76
C ASP A 305 -15.63 0.86 -12.10
N THR A 306 -16.86 0.39 -12.18
CA THR A 306 -18.02 1.25 -12.41
C THR A 306 -19.21 0.81 -11.60
N GLY A 307 -20.06 1.77 -11.22
CA GLY A 307 -21.34 1.48 -10.58
C GLY A 307 -21.78 2.52 -9.55
N LEU A 308 -22.97 2.28 -8.97
CA LEU A 308 -23.53 3.12 -7.93
C LEU A 308 -22.74 2.94 -6.63
N GLN A 309 -22.18 4.03 -6.12
CA GLN A 309 -21.35 4.06 -4.90
C GLN A 309 -21.73 5.22 -3.99
N PRO A 310 -21.43 5.16 -2.68
CA PRO A 310 -21.50 6.34 -1.82
C PRO A 310 -20.56 7.42 -2.35
N TYR A 311 -20.99 8.67 -2.34
CA TYR A 311 -20.13 9.82 -2.66
C TYR A 311 -18.93 9.90 -1.72
N ASP A 312 -19.18 9.64 -0.44
CA ASP A 312 -18.19 9.63 0.63
C ASP A 312 -18.29 8.33 1.43
N ALA A 313 -17.21 7.59 1.47
CA ALA A 313 -17.14 6.30 2.17
C ALA A 313 -17.02 6.44 3.70
N THR A 314 -16.86 7.64 4.25
CA THR A 314 -16.63 7.84 5.68
C THR A 314 -17.86 7.79 6.55
N GLY A 315 -19.04 8.00 5.98
CA GLY A 315 -20.27 8.20 6.73
C GLY A 315 -20.83 6.95 7.43
N GLY A 316 -20.16 5.81 7.36
CA GLY A 316 -20.59 4.55 7.98
C GLY A 316 -21.92 4.00 7.46
N GLN A 317 -22.61 4.75 6.64
CA GLN A 317 -23.88 4.44 5.99
C GLN A 317 -23.79 4.81 4.51
N PRO A 318 -24.17 3.96 3.57
CA PRO A 318 -24.36 4.37 2.20
C PRO A 318 -25.35 5.54 2.15
N GLY A 319 -24.96 6.61 1.48
CA GLY A 319 -25.87 7.73 1.26
C GLY A 319 -25.86 8.84 2.32
N PHE A 320 -24.95 8.88 3.28
CA PHE A 320 -24.83 10.03 4.18
C PHE A 320 -24.65 11.36 3.42
N PHE A 321 -23.77 11.37 2.41
CA PHE A 321 -23.61 12.47 1.45
C PHE A 321 -24.26 12.17 0.09
N GLY A 322 -25.12 11.13 0.00
CA GLY A 322 -25.72 10.65 -1.23
C GLY A 322 -24.88 9.61 -1.95
N ASN A 323 -25.42 9.13 -3.06
CA ASN A 323 -24.78 8.15 -3.93
C ASN A 323 -24.48 8.77 -5.30
N VAL A 324 -23.46 8.25 -5.94
CA VAL A 324 -23.02 8.66 -7.27
C VAL A 324 -22.84 7.45 -8.18
N VAL A 325 -23.03 7.63 -9.46
CA VAL A 325 -22.51 6.68 -10.44
C VAL A 325 -21.04 7.02 -10.62
N ARG A 326 -20.19 6.13 -10.12
CA ARG A 326 -18.74 6.30 -10.16
C ARG A 326 -18.15 5.40 -11.23
N SER A 327 -17.23 5.94 -12.01
CA SER A 327 -16.32 5.18 -12.84
C SER A 327 -14.88 5.49 -12.45
N VAL A 328 -14.05 4.45 -12.42
CA VAL A 328 -12.61 4.52 -12.14
C VAL A 328 -11.87 3.86 -13.28
N ASP A 329 -10.88 4.54 -13.82
CA ASP A 329 -9.87 4.00 -14.73
C ASP A 329 -8.50 4.33 -14.14
N ASP A 330 -7.74 3.30 -13.77
CA ASP A 330 -6.44 3.44 -13.13
C ASP A 330 -5.38 2.66 -13.88
N LEU A 331 -4.30 3.31 -14.25
CA LEU A 331 -3.14 2.72 -14.92
C LEU A 331 -1.90 2.98 -14.08
N THR A 332 -1.17 1.93 -13.76
CA THR A 332 0.14 2.01 -13.09
C THR A 332 1.19 1.32 -13.94
N TRP A 333 2.28 2.01 -14.22
CA TRP A 333 3.46 1.48 -14.90
C TRP A 333 4.68 1.60 -14.00
N SER A 334 5.52 0.58 -14.00
CA SER A 334 6.83 0.61 -13.35
C SER A 334 7.89 -0.12 -14.14
N GLU A 335 9.12 0.38 -14.03
CA GLU A 335 10.34 -0.28 -14.48
C GLU A 335 11.25 -0.46 -13.28
N THR A 336 11.65 -1.68 -12.98
CA THR A 336 12.55 -2.01 -11.87
C THR A 336 13.83 -2.63 -12.42
N VAL A 337 14.95 -2.10 -11.96
CA VAL A 337 16.30 -2.62 -12.22
C VAL A 337 16.80 -3.24 -10.94
N ASN A 338 17.18 -4.51 -10.98
CA ASN A 338 17.93 -5.19 -9.92
C ASN A 338 19.30 -5.54 -10.49
N TYR A 339 20.37 -5.04 -9.88
CA TYR A 339 21.74 -5.29 -10.30
C TYR A 339 22.60 -5.71 -9.12
N ASP A 340 23.02 -6.98 -9.12
CA ASP A 340 23.81 -7.63 -8.07
C ASP A 340 24.97 -8.42 -8.69
N PRO A 341 26.08 -7.74 -9.04
CA PRO A 341 27.22 -8.35 -9.74
C PRO A 341 28.13 -9.19 -8.82
N GLN A 342 27.62 -9.72 -7.71
CA GLN A 342 28.37 -10.45 -6.69
C GLN A 342 29.54 -9.64 -6.12
N HIS A 343 29.44 -8.30 -6.19
CA HIS A 343 30.43 -7.39 -5.66
C HIS A 343 29.96 -6.80 -4.32
N PRO A 344 30.78 -6.82 -3.25
CA PRO A 344 30.30 -6.46 -1.91
C PRO A 344 29.77 -5.02 -1.79
N TRP A 345 30.18 -4.12 -2.68
CA TRP A 345 29.74 -2.71 -2.65
C TRP A 345 28.53 -2.43 -3.52
N ILE A 346 28.05 -3.39 -4.31
CA ILE A 346 26.99 -3.18 -5.28
C ILE A 346 25.91 -4.24 -5.07
N ASN A 347 24.78 -3.82 -4.55
CA ASN A 347 23.50 -4.50 -4.60
C ASN A 347 22.46 -3.40 -4.83
N PHE A 348 22.32 -3.04 -6.11
CA PHE A 348 21.54 -1.89 -6.55
C PHE A 348 20.12 -2.31 -6.92
N LYS A 349 19.16 -1.54 -6.43
CA LYS A 349 17.77 -1.61 -6.86
C LYS A 349 17.30 -0.21 -7.23
N GLY A 350 16.76 -0.07 -8.44
CA GLY A 350 16.15 1.15 -8.94
C GLY A 350 14.75 0.88 -9.43
N THR A 351 13.79 1.73 -9.08
CA THR A 351 12.44 1.70 -9.62
C THR A 351 12.08 3.10 -10.12
N ILE A 352 11.60 3.18 -11.35
CA ILE A 352 10.92 4.35 -11.88
C ILE A 352 9.49 3.95 -12.22
N GLY A 353 8.54 4.87 -12.07
CA GLY A 353 7.17 4.53 -12.38
C GLY A 353 6.26 5.73 -12.48
N ALA A 354 5.09 5.50 -13.06
CA ALA A 354 4.04 6.47 -13.22
C ALA A 354 2.68 5.83 -12.94
N GLY A 355 1.79 6.60 -12.34
CA GLY A 355 0.39 6.27 -12.15
C GLY A 355 -0.51 7.32 -12.75
N HIS A 356 -1.61 6.91 -13.35
CA HIS A 356 -2.67 7.77 -13.82
C HIS A 356 -4.00 7.19 -13.39
N THR A 357 -4.75 7.96 -12.59
CA THR A 357 -6.09 7.61 -12.16
C THR A 357 -7.07 8.65 -12.66
N HIS A 358 -8.04 8.22 -13.44
CA HIS A 358 -9.21 8.99 -13.84
C HIS A 358 -10.42 8.47 -13.07
N LEU A 359 -11.09 9.35 -12.32
CA LEU A 359 -12.30 9.03 -11.59
C LEU A 359 -13.37 10.05 -11.93
N GLN A 360 -14.56 9.55 -12.28
CA GLN A 360 -15.71 10.40 -12.57
C GLN A 360 -16.88 10.00 -11.66
N ASP A 361 -17.48 11.00 -11.00
CA ASP A 361 -18.68 10.88 -10.20
C ASP A 361 -19.82 11.63 -10.87
N VAL A 362 -20.87 10.91 -11.27
CA VAL A 362 -22.09 11.49 -11.81
C VAL A 362 -23.19 11.44 -10.77
N ILE A 363 -23.66 12.64 -10.37
CA ILE A 363 -24.74 12.85 -9.41
C ILE A 363 -26.00 13.19 -10.18
N GLY A 364 -26.92 12.22 -10.33
CA GLY A 364 -28.14 12.37 -11.12
C GLY A 364 -29.28 13.00 -10.36
N GLN A 365 -30.28 13.56 -11.12
CA GLN A 365 -31.59 13.92 -10.58
C GLN A 365 -32.26 12.67 -9.99
N GLY A 366 -32.71 12.76 -8.73
CA GLY A 366 -33.35 11.63 -8.04
C GLY A 366 -32.38 10.64 -7.38
N ALA A 367 -31.06 10.85 -7.44
CA ALA A 367 -30.17 10.19 -6.51
C ALA A 367 -30.61 10.54 -5.08
N PRO A 368 -30.74 9.56 -4.16
CA PRO A 368 -31.16 9.84 -2.79
C PRO A 368 -30.07 10.62 -2.06
N PHE A 369 -30.12 11.93 -2.14
CA PHE A 369 -29.28 12.79 -1.35
C PHE A 369 -29.84 12.91 0.05
N ASN A 370 -29.02 12.69 1.03
CA ASN A 370 -29.34 13.03 2.40
C ASN A 370 -29.40 14.55 2.55
N SER A 371 -30.30 15.03 3.42
CA SER A 371 -30.53 16.45 3.71
C SER A 371 -29.30 17.22 4.18
N THR A 372 -28.20 16.55 4.51
CA THR A 372 -26.92 17.12 4.96
C THR A 372 -25.97 17.51 3.83
N PHE A 373 -26.11 17.00 2.63
CA PHE A 373 -25.34 17.46 1.44
C PHE A 373 -25.75 18.88 0.96
N ASN A 374 -26.25 19.59 1.85
CA ASN A 374 -27.21 20.65 1.77
C ASN A 374 -26.69 22.03 1.33
N ALA A 375 -25.42 22.31 1.21
CA ALA A 375 -25.04 23.63 0.75
C ALA A 375 -25.25 23.77 -0.76
N LEU A 376 -24.87 22.77 -1.54
CA LEU A 376 -25.09 22.75 -2.98
C LEU A 376 -26.57 22.44 -3.33
N GLN A 377 -27.15 21.48 -2.63
CA GLN A 377 -28.53 21.07 -2.87
C GLN A 377 -29.56 22.08 -2.38
N ARG A 378 -29.34 22.81 -1.27
CA ARG A 378 -30.22 23.91 -0.84
C ARG A 378 -30.12 25.10 -1.80
N GLN A 379 -28.95 25.38 -2.34
CA GLN A 379 -28.85 26.41 -3.39
C GLN A 379 -29.61 25.98 -4.65
N CYS A 380 -29.51 24.70 -5.03
CA CYS A 380 -30.29 24.15 -6.14
C CYS A 380 -31.79 24.04 -5.81
N GLN A 381 -32.19 23.59 -4.62
CA GLN A 381 -33.60 23.47 -4.19
C GLN A 381 -34.25 24.83 -3.94
N GLY A 382 -33.55 25.81 -3.44
CA GLY A 382 -34.06 27.17 -3.32
C GLY A 382 -34.38 27.82 -4.65
N VAL A 383 -33.76 27.35 -5.72
CA VAL A 383 -33.96 27.84 -7.11
C VAL A 383 -35.03 27.01 -7.85
N ILE A 384 -35.25 25.73 -7.49
CA ILE A 384 -36.27 24.85 -8.10
C ILE A 384 -37.69 25.26 -7.73
N ASN A 385 -37.89 26.00 -6.65
CA ASN A 385 -39.21 26.51 -6.20
C ASN A 385 -39.65 27.77 -6.90
N THR A 386 -38.95 28.27 -7.93
CA THR A 386 -39.44 29.36 -8.75
C THR A 386 -40.50 28.85 -9.72
N THR A 387 -41.66 29.44 -9.68
CA THR A 387 -42.83 29.12 -10.52
C THR A 387 -42.64 29.45 -12.01
N ASN A 388 -41.45 29.86 -12.41
CA ASN A 388 -41.16 30.25 -13.78
C ASN A 388 -40.39 29.13 -14.53
N PRO A 389 -41.05 28.36 -15.46
CA PRO A 389 -40.37 27.32 -16.23
C PRO A 389 -39.30 27.85 -17.21
N ALA A 390 -39.26 29.14 -17.46
CA ALA A 390 -38.29 29.80 -18.34
C ALA A 390 -37.02 30.26 -17.59
N ASP A 391 -36.96 30.01 -16.26
CA ASP A 391 -35.80 30.39 -15.46
C ASP A 391 -34.65 29.42 -15.73
N THR A 392 -33.67 29.90 -16.48
CA THR A 392 -32.45 29.13 -16.82
C THR A 392 -31.43 29.09 -15.68
N THR A 393 -31.77 29.71 -14.51
CA THR A 393 -30.90 29.75 -13.32
C THR A 393 -31.04 28.50 -12.44
N THR A 394 -31.98 27.58 -12.75
CA THR A 394 -32.22 26.39 -11.98
C THR A 394 -31.16 25.33 -12.25
N CYS A 395 -30.65 24.66 -11.20
CA CYS A 395 -29.83 23.44 -11.33
C CYS A 395 -30.65 22.33 -11.97
N ARG A 396 -30.57 22.19 -13.27
CA ARG A 396 -31.17 21.10 -14.03
C ARG A 396 -30.08 20.21 -14.59
N GLY A 397 -30.32 18.89 -14.54
CA GLY A 397 -29.41 17.90 -15.07
C GLY A 397 -28.47 17.30 -13.99
N ASN A 398 -27.50 16.58 -14.46
CA ASN A 398 -26.53 15.91 -13.61
C ASN A 398 -25.42 16.87 -13.20
N LEU A 399 -24.84 16.60 -12.04
CA LEU A 399 -23.56 17.19 -11.62
C LEU A 399 -22.49 16.15 -11.84
N THR A 400 -21.44 16.48 -12.58
CA THR A 400 -20.29 15.61 -12.84
C THR A 400 -19.05 16.18 -12.18
N ASP A 401 -18.46 15.43 -11.27
CA ASP A 401 -17.13 15.67 -10.72
C ASP A 401 -16.14 14.74 -11.42
N THR A 402 -15.07 15.30 -11.97
CA THR A 402 -13.98 14.56 -12.58
C THR A 402 -12.69 14.81 -11.80
N TYR A 403 -11.98 13.74 -11.48
CA TYR A 403 -10.73 13.74 -10.74
C TYR A 403 -9.65 13.07 -11.59
N GLU A 404 -8.60 13.81 -11.91
CA GLU A 404 -7.40 13.32 -12.58
C GLU A 404 -6.23 13.34 -11.61
N TYR A 405 -5.56 12.19 -11.46
CA TYR A 405 -4.37 12.05 -10.64
C TYR A 405 -3.23 11.48 -11.47
N LYS A 406 -2.11 12.17 -11.47
CA LYS A 406 -0.87 11.74 -12.13
C LYS A 406 0.22 11.64 -11.08
N THR A 407 0.85 10.48 -10.97
CA THR A 407 1.95 10.23 -10.04
C THR A 407 3.19 9.83 -10.80
N ASN A 408 4.34 10.36 -10.42
CA ASN A 408 5.65 9.96 -10.94
C ASN A 408 6.56 9.63 -9.76
N THR A 409 7.32 8.54 -9.88
CA THR A 409 8.22 8.08 -8.82
C THR A 409 9.58 7.66 -9.35
N VAL A 410 10.60 7.90 -8.54
CA VAL A 410 11.94 7.33 -8.67
C VAL A 410 12.37 6.87 -7.28
N ASP A 411 12.73 5.61 -7.14
CA ASP A 411 13.25 5.02 -5.90
C ASP A 411 14.53 4.27 -6.23
N LEU A 412 15.67 4.76 -5.75
CA LEU A 412 16.99 4.19 -5.99
C LEU A 412 17.62 3.83 -4.66
N SER A 413 18.14 2.62 -4.55
CA SER A 413 18.85 2.16 -3.36
C SER A 413 20.04 1.30 -3.71
N ASN A 414 21.06 1.35 -2.87
CA ASN A 414 22.21 0.46 -2.97
C ASN A 414 22.63 -0.01 -1.58
N ARG A 415 22.89 -1.28 -1.44
CA ARG A 415 23.51 -1.87 -0.25
C ARG A 415 24.95 -2.21 -0.54
N ALA A 416 25.86 -1.66 0.27
CA ALA A 416 27.28 -1.97 0.23
C ALA A 416 27.70 -2.71 1.50
N ILE A 417 28.50 -3.75 1.39
CA ILE A 417 29.13 -4.48 2.49
C ILE A 417 30.59 -4.06 2.53
N PHE A 418 31.00 -3.34 3.58
CA PHE A 418 32.37 -2.85 3.74
C PHE A 418 33.28 -3.84 4.43
N ALA A 419 32.71 -4.64 5.31
CA ALA A 419 33.42 -5.69 6.02
C ALA A 419 32.47 -6.81 6.41
N GLU A 420 32.95 -8.03 6.30
CA GLU A 420 32.27 -9.23 6.76
C GLU A 420 33.35 -10.13 7.38
N LYS A 421 33.33 -10.24 8.70
CA LYS A 421 34.23 -11.02 9.54
C LYS A 421 33.40 -11.88 10.47
N ASP A 422 33.98 -12.94 11.02
CA ASP A 422 33.29 -13.86 11.92
C ASP A 422 32.61 -13.18 13.11
N LEU A 423 33.29 -12.15 13.67
CA LEU A 423 32.82 -11.44 14.86
C LEU A 423 32.14 -10.10 14.58
N TRP A 424 32.31 -9.54 13.40
CA TRP A 424 31.71 -8.25 13.07
C TRP A 424 31.45 -8.07 11.57
N SER A 425 30.42 -7.35 11.25
CA SER A 425 30.13 -6.93 9.88
C SER A 425 29.65 -5.48 9.83
N VAL A 426 29.92 -4.83 8.70
CA VAL A 426 29.47 -3.45 8.44
C VAL A 426 28.86 -3.42 7.04
N SER A 427 27.61 -3.06 6.95
CA SER A 427 26.93 -2.77 5.69
C SER A 427 26.26 -1.40 5.72
N LEU A 428 26.07 -0.82 4.55
CA LEU A 428 25.47 0.50 4.37
C LEU A 428 24.38 0.45 3.32
N LEU A 429 23.17 0.80 3.69
CA LEU A 429 22.07 1.08 2.77
C LEU A 429 22.00 2.59 2.54
N THR A 430 22.02 2.99 1.27
CA THR A 430 21.82 4.37 0.84
C THR A 430 20.73 4.43 -0.19
N GLY A 431 20.02 5.54 -0.27
CA GLY A 431 19.03 5.69 -1.31
C GLY A 431 18.61 7.12 -1.57
N TYR A 432 17.96 7.27 -2.72
CA TYR A 432 17.32 8.49 -3.18
C TYR A 432 15.90 8.19 -3.61
N GLN A 433 14.95 9.01 -3.18
CA GLN A 433 13.55 8.90 -3.56
C GLN A 433 13.04 10.24 -4.08
N TYR A 434 12.29 10.16 -5.17
CA TYR A 434 11.50 11.27 -5.70
C TYR A 434 10.07 10.79 -5.91
N ASN A 435 9.11 11.57 -5.44
CA ASN A 435 7.71 11.38 -5.78
C ASN A 435 7.07 12.73 -6.10
N ALA A 436 6.27 12.75 -7.14
CA ALA A 436 5.42 13.89 -7.47
C ALA A 436 4.02 13.38 -7.77
N SER A 437 3.01 14.03 -7.24
CA SER A 437 1.64 13.81 -7.65
C SER A 437 0.98 15.15 -8.00
N GLU A 438 0.21 15.12 -9.07
CA GLU A 438 -0.56 16.23 -9.60
C GLU A 438 -2.01 15.82 -9.63
N ARG A 439 -2.90 16.72 -9.25
CA ARG A 439 -4.33 16.49 -9.34
C ARG A 439 -5.02 17.66 -10.04
N GLU A 440 -5.96 17.31 -10.90
CA GLU A 440 -6.93 18.21 -11.49
C GLU A 440 -8.33 17.76 -11.07
N ILE A 441 -9.15 18.70 -10.64
CA ILE A 441 -10.52 18.40 -10.22
C ILE A 441 -11.44 19.40 -10.88
N THR A 442 -12.40 18.89 -11.65
CA THR A 442 -13.41 19.72 -12.31
C THR A 442 -14.81 19.35 -11.86
N ARG A 443 -15.69 20.32 -11.85
CA ARG A 443 -17.10 20.18 -11.49
C ARG A 443 -17.98 20.88 -12.50
N PHE A 444 -18.83 20.14 -13.17
CA PHE A 444 -19.74 20.67 -14.15
C PHE A 444 -21.19 20.23 -13.94
N PHE A 445 -22.12 21.18 -14.16
CA PHE A 445 -23.55 20.86 -14.33
C PHE A 445 -23.87 20.67 -15.81
N ASP A 446 -24.80 19.80 -16.15
CA ASP A 446 -25.29 19.64 -17.52
C ASP A 446 -25.80 20.98 -18.08
N ASN A 447 -26.50 21.76 -17.23
CA ASN A 447 -26.88 23.12 -17.55
C ASN A 447 -25.84 24.12 -17.02
N ARG A 448 -24.83 24.46 -17.83
CA ARG A 448 -23.73 25.37 -17.48
C ARG A 448 -24.14 26.85 -17.33
N LYS A 449 -25.40 27.18 -17.62
CA LYS A 449 -25.92 28.53 -17.45
C LYS A 449 -26.50 28.84 -16.09
N THR A 450 -26.35 27.95 -15.12
CA THR A 450 -26.87 28.16 -13.76
C THR A 450 -26.03 29.11 -12.96
N ALA A 451 -26.66 29.83 -12.01
CA ALA A 451 -25.96 30.64 -11.02
C ALA A 451 -24.88 29.86 -10.22
N LEU A 452 -25.08 28.56 -10.02
CA LEU A 452 -24.11 27.67 -9.40
C LEU A 452 -22.91 27.39 -10.31
N GLN A 453 -23.10 27.25 -11.62
CA GLN A 453 -21.96 27.11 -12.54
C GLN A 453 -21.14 28.39 -12.63
N ALA A 454 -21.75 29.55 -12.38
CA ALA A 454 -21.02 30.82 -12.28
C ALA A 454 -20.07 30.88 -11.08
N LEU A 455 -20.33 30.06 -10.01
CA LEU A 455 -19.42 29.89 -8.88
C LEU A 455 -18.26 28.95 -9.21
N TYR A 456 -18.35 28.18 -10.28
CA TYR A 456 -17.35 27.25 -10.75
C TYR A 456 -17.03 27.48 -12.23
N PRO A 457 -16.50 28.68 -12.58
CA PRO A 457 -16.11 28.98 -13.96
C PRO A 457 -15.08 27.92 -14.40
N ASP A 458 -15.18 27.46 -15.63
CA ASP A 458 -14.29 26.44 -16.21
C ASP A 458 -14.20 25.12 -15.40
N GLY A 459 -15.22 24.84 -14.58
CA GLY A 459 -15.25 23.63 -13.76
C GLY A 459 -14.43 23.70 -12.48
N PHE A 460 -13.86 24.83 -12.15
CA PHE A 460 -13.07 24.98 -10.92
C PHE A 460 -13.89 24.72 -9.65
N ASN A 461 -13.36 23.91 -8.74
CA ASN A 461 -13.98 23.58 -7.46
C ASN A 461 -13.12 24.06 -6.27
N ALA A 462 -13.49 25.18 -5.66
CA ALA A 462 -12.78 25.75 -4.53
C ALA A 462 -12.69 24.84 -3.29
N SER A 463 -13.63 23.88 -3.14
CA SER A 463 -13.63 22.92 -2.03
C SER A 463 -12.64 21.77 -2.23
N ALA A 464 -12.16 21.58 -3.46
CA ALA A 464 -11.17 20.58 -3.81
C ALA A 464 -10.22 21.18 -4.87
N PRO A 465 -9.29 22.05 -4.45
CA PRO A 465 -8.43 22.81 -5.36
C PRO A 465 -7.50 21.88 -6.13
N PRO A 466 -7.21 22.18 -7.41
CA PRO A 466 -6.16 21.52 -8.15
C PRO A 466 -4.79 21.84 -7.55
N GLY A 467 -3.78 21.06 -7.86
CA GLY A 467 -2.44 21.34 -7.41
C GLY A 467 -1.48 20.17 -7.57
N ARG A 468 -0.25 20.42 -7.16
CA ARG A 468 0.85 19.47 -7.22
C ARG A 468 1.58 19.40 -5.90
N LYS A 469 1.98 18.21 -5.51
CA LYS A 469 2.93 17.97 -4.43
C LYS A 469 4.13 17.19 -4.94
N SER A 470 5.31 17.48 -4.43
CA SER A 470 6.52 16.72 -4.73
C SER A 470 7.44 16.66 -3.54
N PHE A 471 8.19 15.58 -3.43
CA PHE A 471 9.28 15.49 -2.49
C PHE A 471 10.50 14.80 -3.08
N HIS A 472 11.67 15.20 -2.58
CA HIS A 472 12.95 14.60 -2.83
C HIS A 472 13.54 14.18 -1.50
N ALA A 473 14.01 12.96 -1.40
CA ALA A 473 14.61 12.44 -0.19
C ALA A 473 15.93 11.74 -0.46
N VAL A 474 16.86 11.90 0.45
CA VAL A 474 18.06 11.08 0.55
C VAL A 474 18.11 10.42 1.91
N TYR A 475 18.54 9.17 1.96
CA TYR A 475 18.66 8.46 3.22
C TYR A 475 19.91 7.59 3.27
N VAL A 476 20.36 7.35 4.50
CA VAL A 476 21.51 6.52 4.82
C VAL A 476 21.19 5.69 6.07
N GLN A 477 21.49 4.39 6.00
CA GLN A 477 21.23 3.45 7.09
C GLN A 477 22.37 2.42 7.16
N PRO A 478 23.44 2.71 7.93
CA PRO A 478 24.46 1.72 8.22
C PRO A 478 23.92 0.65 9.17
N LYS A 479 24.42 -0.56 9.02
CA LYS A 479 24.20 -1.67 9.95
C LYS A 479 25.55 -2.16 10.44
N PHE A 480 25.72 -2.16 11.74
CA PHE A 480 26.87 -2.69 12.44
C PHE A 480 26.47 -3.96 13.19
N GLU A 481 27.18 -5.05 12.99
CA GLU A 481 26.98 -6.29 13.73
C GLU A 481 28.28 -6.62 14.49
N PHE A 482 28.15 -6.92 15.77
CA PHE A 482 29.24 -7.26 16.69
C PHE A 482 28.84 -8.51 17.49
N GLY A 483 29.26 -9.68 17.02
CA GLY A 483 28.86 -10.94 17.63
C GLY A 483 27.35 -11.12 17.64
N ALA A 484 26.76 -11.03 18.82
CA ALA A 484 25.31 -11.15 19.05
C ALA A 484 24.55 -9.82 18.93
N PHE A 485 25.24 -8.70 18.83
CA PHE A 485 24.62 -7.37 18.81
C PHE A 485 24.54 -6.80 17.41
N SER A 486 23.43 -6.14 17.10
CA SER A 486 23.26 -5.35 15.88
C SER A 486 22.81 -3.94 16.24
N VAL A 487 23.41 -2.94 15.58
CA VAL A 487 23.08 -1.51 15.73
C VAL A 487 22.82 -0.93 14.34
N ILE A 488 21.64 -0.33 14.14
CA ILE A 488 21.17 0.14 12.85
C ILE A 488 20.69 1.60 13.00
N PRO A 489 21.59 2.60 13.01
CA PRO A 489 21.18 3.99 12.94
C PRO A 489 20.69 4.32 11.53
N GLY A 490 19.81 5.30 11.42
CA GLY A 490 19.31 5.77 10.13
C GLY A 490 19.11 7.29 10.15
N TYR A 491 19.37 7.90 9.03
CA TYR A 491 19.10 9.30 8.78
C TYR A 491 18.45 9.49 7.42
N ARG A 492 17.44 10.37 7.38
CA ARG A 492 16.76 10.76 6.16
C ARG A 492 16.51 12.26 6.15
N GLN A 493 16.68 12.87 4.99
CA GLN A 493 16.35 14.27 4.73
C GLN A 493 15.37 14.34 3.57
N ASP A 494 14.25 15.01 3.79
CA ASP A 494 13.19 15.26 2.81
C ASP A 494 13.10 16.76 2.50
N ARG A 495 12.93 17.08 1.22
CA ARG A 495 12.53 18.40 0.73
C ARG A 495 11.17 18.27 0.07
N TYR A 496 10.21 18.97 0.60
CA TYR A 496 8.83 18.89 0.20
C TYR A 496 8.33 20.21 -0.38
N GLN A 497 7.50 20.13 -1.41
CA GLN A 497 6.83 21.27 -2.03
C GLN A 497 5.38 20.92 -2.31
N VAL A 498 4.48 21.83 -1.96
CA VAL A 498 3.06 21.79 -2.33
C VAL A 498 2.74 23.09 -3.06
N GLU A 499 2.04 22.99 -4.16
CA GLU A 499 1.64 24.14 -4.97
C GLU A 499 0.21 23.98 -5.49
N THR A 500 -0.45 25.10 -5.70
CA THR A 500 -1.76 25.17 -6.36
C THR A 500 -1.70 26.13 -7.54
N ASP A 501 -2.70 26.02 -8.41
CA ASP A 501 -2.81 26.81 -9.64
C ASP A 501 -4.24 27.24 -9.96
N GLY A 502 -4.42 27.80 -11.14
CA GLY A 502 -5.72 28.11 -11.73
C GLY A 502 -6.58 29.04 -10.89
N GLY A 503 -7.86 28.69 -10.78
CA GLY A 503 -8.86 29.48 -10.06
C GLY A 503 -8.57 29.67 -8.58
N THR A 504 -7.81 28.76 -7.95
CA THR A 504 -7.39 28.89 -6.55
C THR A 504 -6.52 30.12 -6.35
N LEU A 505 -5.61 30.42 -7.26
CA LEU A 505 -4.75 31.61 -7.19
C LEU A 505 -5.55 32.89 -7.10
N ALA A 506 -6.61 33.00 -7.89
CA ALA A 506 -7.50 34.17 -7.87
C ALA A 506 -8.22 34.31 -6.53
N LEU A 507 -8.55 33.21 -5.85
CA LEU A 507 -9.17 33.23 -4.54
C LEU A 507 -8.17 33.55 -3.41
N LEU A 508 -6.91 33.14 -3.54
CA LEU A 508 -5.87 33.37 -2.54
C LEU A 508 -5.24 34.78 -2.64
N ALA A 509 -5.17 35.34 -3.83
CA ALA A 509 -4.52 36.63 -4.10
C ALA A 509 -5.00 37.77 -3.19
N PRO A 510 -6.31 37.97 -2.91
CA PRO A 510 -6.77 39.04 -2.02
C PRO A 510 -6.26 38.91 -0.58
N TYR A 511 -5.82 37.72 -0.17
CA TYR A 511 -5.34 37.46 1.18
C TYR A 511 -3.81 37.37 1.28
N GLY A 512 -3.09 37.57 0.15
CA GLY A 512 -1.64 37.45 0.11
C GLY A 512 -1.10 36.06 0.40
N GLN A 513 -1.93 35.02 0.24
CA GLN A 513 -1.53 33.62 0.51
C GLN A 513 -0.60 33.11 -0.59
N ALA A 514 0.49 32.46 -0.18
CA ALA A 514 1.42 31.86 -1.11
C ALA A 514 0.78 30.71 -1.91
N SER A 515 1.06 30.65 -3.21
CA SER A 515 0.64 29.56 -4.09
C SER A 515 1.54 28.33 -4.00
N THR A 516 2.71 28.49 -3.38
CA THR A 516 3.73 27.44 -3.25
C THR A 516 4.29 27.44 -1.85
N ILE A 517 4.29 26.29 -1.20
CA ILE A 517 4.79 26.09 0.15
C ILE A 517 5.90 25.05 0.10
N LYS A 518 7.04 25.35 0.72
CA LYS A 518 8.22 24.48 0.76
C LYS A 518 8.69 24.31 2.18
N PHE A 519 9.12 23.08 2.51
CA PHE A 519 9.79 22.82 3.76
C PHE A 519 10.77 21.66 3.65
N LYS A 520 11.68 21.61 4.61
CA LYS A 520 12.69 20.59 4.81
C LYS A 520 12.39 19.85 6.10
N GLN A 521 12.43 18.53 6.06
CA GLN A 521 12.26 17.68 7.22
C GLN A 521 13.43 16.70 7.32
N GLU A 522 13.91 16.51 8.54
CA GLU A 522 14.91 15.52 8.88
C GLU A 522 14.31 14.51 9.84
N THR A 523 14.59 13.23 9.63
CA THR A 523 14.12 12.14 10.47
C THR A 523 15.25 11.18 10.79
N TRP A 524 15.22 10.63 12.01
CA TRP A 524 16.22 9.72 12.54
C TRP A 524 15.58 8.41 12.95
N SER A 525 16.36 7.34 12.89
CA SER A 525 16.00 6.05 13.46
C SER A 525 17.19 5.39 14.13
N LEU A 526 16.92 4.50 15.08
CA LEU A 526 17.90 3.64 15.71
C LEU A 526 17.28 2.28 15.98
N GLY A 527 17.81 1.24 15.36
CA GLY A 527 17.49 -0.14 15.65
C GLY A 527 18.59 -0.79 16.47
N LEU A 528 18.22 -1.52 17.50
CA LEU A 528 19.11 -2.33 18.33
C LEU A 528 18.57 -3.74 18.37
N ALA A 529 19.43 -4.75 18.23
CA ALA A 529 19.05 -6.15 18.39
C ALA A 529 20.15 -6.94 19.10
N TYR A 530 19.73 -7.94 19.88
CA TYR A 530 20.58 -8.89 20.56
C TYR A 530 20.09 -10.31 20.34
N ASP A 531 20.90 -11.10 19.67
CA ASP A 531 20.66 -12.53 19.45
C ASP A 531 21.24 -13.33 20.61
N ALA A 532 20.36 -13.90 21.44
CA ALA A 532 20.77 -14.61 22.66
C ALA A 532 21.47 -15.95 22.40
N PHE A 533 21.31 -16.51 21.20
CA PHE A 533 21.94 -17.77 20.79
C PHE A 533 23.01 -17.53 19.72
N ALA A 534 23.98 -18.42 19.66
CA ALA A 534 25.04 -18.38 18.66
C ALA A 534 24.46 -18.46 17.23
N LYS A 535 25.16 -17.86 16.26
CA LYS A 535 24.71 -17.84 14.83
C LYS A 535 24.42 -19.23 14.27
N GLN A 536 25.14 -20.27 14.71
CA GLN A 536 24.98 -21.66 14.27
C GLN A 536 23.83 -22.39 14.96
N ASN A 537 23.30 -21.86 16.06
CA ASN A 537 22.17 -22.47 16.77
C ASN A 537 20.93 -22.46 15.84
N PRO A 538 20.24 -23.58 15.62
CA PRO A 538 18.99 -23.59 14.89
C PRO A 538 17.90 -22.75 15.55
N ASP A 539 17.93 -22.61 16.87
CA ASP A 539 17.07 -21.72 17.64
C ASP A 539 17.55 -20.29 17.54
N LYS A 540 16.63 -19.36 17.37
CA LYS A 540 16.90 -17.93 17.33
C LYS A 540 16.04 -17.22 18.38
N LEU A 541 16.66 -16.57 19.34
CA LEU A 541 15.98 -15.74 20.32
C LEU A 541 16.59 -14.35 20.23
N THR A 542 15.80 -13.40 19.70
CA THR A 542 16.26 -12.03 19.45
C THR A 542 15.44 -11.05 20.30
N PHE A 543 16.12 -10.27 21.13
CA PHE A 543 15.58 -9.09 21.79
C PHE A 543 15.89 -7.88 20.92
N TYR A 544 14.93 -6.98 20.73
CA TYR A 544 15.14 -5.78 19.92
C TYR A 544 14.46 -4.56 20.50
N SER A 545 15.00 -3.39 20.15
CA SER A 545 14.39 -2.10 20.40
C SER A 545 14.59 -1.19 19.19
N ASN A 546 13.55 -0.48 18.80
CA ASN A 546 13.58 0.46 17.69
C ASN A 546 13.10 1.83 18.15
N TYR A 547 13.75 2.87 17.68
CA TYR A 547 13.27 4.25 17.71
C TYR A 547 13.19 4.77 16.29
N GLY A 548 12.12 5.46 15.95
CA GLY A 548 11.94 6.02 14.62
C GLY A 548 11.09 7.28 14.65
N GLN A 549 11.49 8.26 13.84
CA GLN A 549 10.73 9.48 13.60
C GLN A 549 10.05 9.40 12.24
N GLY A 550 8.81 9.89 12.19
CA GLY A 550 8.03 10.04 10.98
C GLY A 550 7.44 11.44 10.88
N PHE A 551 6.99 11.82 9.70
CA PHE A 551 6.24 13.06 9.52
C PHE A 551 5.20 12.90 8.41
N ARG A 552 4.15 13.70 8.48
CA ARG A 552 3.15 13.87 7.44
C ARG A 552 3.06 15.35 7.07
N PRO A 553 3.37 15.72 5.82
CA PRO A 553 3.17 17.08 5.37
C PRO A 553 1.66 17.37 5.24
N PRO A 554 1.23 18.62 5.36
CA PRO A 554 -0.11 19.01 4.97
C PRO A 554 -0.35 18.77 3.48
N LEU A 555 -1.58 18.44 3.14
CA LEU A 555 -2.03 18.13 1.78
C LEU A 555 -2.47 19.38 1.02
N ILE A 556 -2.71 19.24 -0.28
CA ILE A 556 -3.27 20.30 -1.12
C ILE A 556 -4.59 20.81 -0.53
N ASP A 557 -5.48 19.92 -0.09
CA ASP A 557 -6.75 20.30 0.55
C ASP A 557 -6.55 21.04 1.87
N GLU A 558 -5.61 20.59 2.70
CA GLU A 558 -5.37 21.22 3.99
C GLU A 558 -4.81 22.62 3.88
N TYR A 559 -4.03 22.91 2.81
CA TYR A 559 -3.50 24.25 2.56
C TYR A 559 -4.46 25.17 1.80
N PHE A 560 -5.11 24.66 0.78
CA PHE A 560 -5.71 25.51 -0.26
C PHE A 560 -7.24 25.39 -0.38
N THR A 561 -7.91 24.46 0.34
CA THR A 561 -9.36 24.35 0.32
C THR A 561 -10.02 25.63 0.81
N GLN A 562 -10.98 26.14 0.05
CA GLN A 562 -11.79 27.31 0.37
C GLN A 562 -13.25 26.90 0.65
N GLY A 563 -13.99 27.78 1.32
CA GLY A 563 -15.42 27.59 1.61
C GLY A 563 -15.71 26.89 2.97
N PRO A 564 -16.87 26.27 3.15
CA PRO A 564 -17.34 25.79 4.47
C PRO A 564 -16.53 24.63 5.03
N PHE A 565 -15.77 23.94 4.21
CA PHE A 565 -14.90 22.83 4.61
C PHE A 565 -13.45 23.26 4.83
N SER A 566 -13.12 24.53 4.58
CA SER A 566 -11.79 25.05 4.87
C SER A 566 -11.56 25.06 6.37
N ARG A 567 -10.53 24.39 6.82
CA ARG A 567 -10.04 24.49 8.21
C ARG A 567 -9.35 25.86 8.43
N CYS A 568 -8.90 26.43 7.35
CA CYS A 568 -8.38 27.79 7.27
C CYS A 568 -9.46 28.73 6.75
N ARG A 569 -10.38 29.10 7.60
CA ARG A 569 -11.26 30.21 7.24
C ARG A 569 -10.39 31.45 7.07
N ALA A 570 -10.41 32.04 5.88
CA ALA A 570 -9.74 33.29 5.58
C ALA A 570 -10.25 34.49 6.45
N GLN A 571 -11.28 34.26 7.24
CA GLN A 571 -11.81 35.15 8.26
C GLN A 571 -11.99 34.38 9.55
N VAL A 572 -10.96 34.32 10.37
CA VAL A 572 -11.17 34.11 11.80
C VAL A 572 -11.80 35.37 12.31
N MET A 573 -13.08 35.32 12.63
CA MET A 573 -13.78 36.43 13.29
C MET A 573 -13.22 36.52 14.69
N THR A 574 -12.35 37.47 14.94
CA THR A 574 -11.87 37.79 16.28
C THR A 574 -12.81 38.78 16.94
N THR A 575 -12.78 38.93 18.26
CA THR A 575 -13.46 39.98 19.01
C THR A 575 -13.07 41.41 18.61
N LYS A 576 -12.01 41.55 17.77
CA LYS A 576 -11.48 42.81 17.23
C LYS A 576 -11.74 42.99 15.72
N GLY A 577 -12.58 42.14 15.11
CA GLY A 577 -12.90 42.15 13.69
C GLY A 577 -12.20 41.04 12.90
N PRO A 578 -12.48 40.96 11.57
CA PRO A 578 -11.86 39.92 10.73
C PRO A 578 -10.36 40.13 10.64
N LYS A 579 -9.58 39.22 11.18
CA LYS A 579 -8.15 39.11 10.81
C LYS A 579 -8.06 38.27 9.55
N SER A 580 -7.52 38.82 8.48
CA SER A 580 -7.09 38.06 7.35
C SER A 580 -5.86 37.27 7.78
N GLN A 581 -6.05 35.98 8.04
CA GLN A 581 -4.94 35.11 8.39
C GLN A 581 -4.68 34.14 7.26
N ILE A 582 -3.45 34.17 6.84
CA ILE A 582 -2.84 33.33 5.85
C ILE A 582 -2.56 32.00 6.51
N CYS A 583 -3.42 31.02 6.30
CA CYS A 583 -3.29 29.72 6.94
C CYS A 583 -2.10 28.90 6.42
N GLY A 584 -1.76 29.01 5.15
CA GLY A 584 -0.74 28.18 4.52
C GLY A 584 0.66 28.29 5.15
N ASP A 585 1.07 29.49 5.52
CA ASP A 585 2.40 29.73 6.09
C ASP A 585 2.54 29.24 7.54
N LEU A 586 1.44 28.88 8.19
CA LEU A 586 1.39 28.52 9.61
C LEU A 586 1.31 27.01 9.84
N TYR A 587 0.98 26.22 8.83
CA TYR A 587 0.98 24.79 8.95
C TYR A 587 2.40 24.24 8.94
N VAL A 588 2.70 23.48 9.98
CA VAL A 588 3.92 22.66 10.02
C VAL A 588 3.53 21.19 9.86
N PRO A 589 4.44 20.34 9.35
CA PRO A 589 4.18 18.90 9.26
C PRO A 589 3.84 18.30 10.62
N GLN A 590 2.90 17.37 10.65
CA GLN A 590 2.74 16.49 11.80
C GLN A 590 4.01 15.64 11.96
N ARG A 591 4.45 15.44 13.19
CA ARG A 591 5.63 14.64 13.52
C ARG A 591 5.26 13.52 14.46
N SER A 592 5.75 12.33 14.18
CA SER A 592 5.62 11.19 15.08
C SER A 592 6.98 10.68 15.54
N GLU A 593 7.03 10.25 16.79
CA GLU A 593 8.15 9.56 17.41
C GLU A 593 7.63 8.23 17.94
N THR A 594 8.21 7.14 17.47
CA THR A 594 7.81 5.80 17.86
C THR A 594 8.98 5.08 18.50
N THR A 595 8.78 4.58 19.71
CA THR A 595 9.69 3.67 20.40
C THR A 595 9.06 2.30 20.50
N GLU A 596 9.81 1.28 20.17
CA GLU A 596 9.39 -0.11 20.23
C GLU A 596 10.38 -0.98 20.97
N ALA A 597 9.88 -2.00 21.63
CA ALA A 597 10.70 -3.05 22.23
C ALA A 597 9.98 -4.38 22.11
N GLY A 598 10.73 -5.44 21.85
CA GLY A 598 10.12 -6.73 21.66
C GLY A 598 11.09 -7.90 21.70
N VAL A 599 10.52 -9.09 21.55
CA VAL A 599 11.24 -10.33 21.49
C VAL A 599 10.66 -11.20 20.37
N SER A 600 11.53 -11.84 19.60
CA SER A 600 11.16 -12.88 18.65
C SER A 600 11.88 -14.18 19.00
N TYR A 601 11.17 -15.29 18.80
CA TYR A 601 11.72 -16.63 18.98
C TYR A 601 11.35 -17.51 17.79
N GLN A 602 12.35 -18.19 17.25
CA GLN A 602 12.19 -19.18 16.18
C GLN A 602 12.93 -20.44 16.55
N THR A 603 12.31 -21.59 16.35
CA THR A 603 12.91 -22.91 16.56
C THR A 603 12.32 -23.94 15.61
N PRO A 604 13.13 -24.81 15.00
CA PRO A 604 12.63 -25.97 14.28
C PRO A 604 12.20 -27.13 15.21
N HIS A 605 12.49 -27.06 16.51
CA HIS A 605 12.37 -28.16 17.48
C HIS A 605 11.70 -27.71 18.79
N LEU A 606 10.55 -27.05 18.71
CA LEU A 606 9.82 -26.61 19.91
C LEU A 606 9.56 -27.81 20.85
N PHE A 607 9.92 -27.69 22.12
CA PHE A 607 9.83 -28.76 23.15
C PHE A 607 10.60 -30.03 22.77
N ASN A 608 11.75 -29.89 22.09
CA ASN A 608 12.56 -31.04 21.61
C ASN A 608 11.77 -32.00 20.70
N SER A 609 10.84 -31.47 19.93
CA SER A 609 10.00 -32.18 18.99
C SER A 609 10.28 -31.72 17.55
N THR A 610 9.53 -32.23 16.58
CA THR A 610 9.57 -31.78 15.18
C THR A 610 8.61 -30.64 14.90
N ILE A 611 8.23 -29.89 15.93
CA ILE A 611 7.34 -28.71 15.81
C ILE A 611 8.18 -27.51 15.47
N TRP A 612 7.91 -26.92 14.32
CA TRP A 612 8.49 -25.63 13.94
C TRP A 612 7.67 -24.49 14.54
N PHE A 613 8.32 -23.53 15.14
CA PHE A 613 7.68 -22.37 15.77
C PHE A 613 8.39 -21.08 15.38
N SER A 614 7.61 -20.03 15.11
CA SER A 614 8.07 -18.64 15.05
C SER A 614 7.06 -17.76 15.78
N GLY A 615 7.54 -16.93 16.69
CA GLY A 615 6.70 -16.02 17.44
C GLY A 615 7.37 -14.68 17.67
N LYS A 616 6.58 -13.64 17.80
CA LYS A 616 7.03 -12.28 18.05
C LYS A 616 6.04 -11.57 18.97
N LEU A 617 6.59 -10.89 19.96
CA LEU A 617 5.89 -9.96 20.85
C LEU A 617 6.51 -8.58 20.68
N ASN A 618 5.69 -7.57 20.40
CA ASN A 618 6.12 -6.19 20.23
C ASN A 618 5.28 -5.25 21.10
N PHE A 619 5.94 -4.36 21.82
CA PHE A 619 5.35 -3.24 22.52
C PHE A 619 5.77 -1.96 21.83
N TYR A 620 4.85 -1.01 21.68
CA TYR A 620 5.18 0.29 21.11
C TYR A 620 4.52 1.45 21.82
N HIS A 621 5.19 2.58 21.77
CA HIS A 621 4.70 3.89 22.17
C HIS A 621 4.95 4.88 21.04
N THR A 622 3.90 5.56 20.58
CA THR A 622 3.99 6.62 19.57
C THR A 622 3.41 7.91 20.12
N TYR A 623 4.16 8.99 19.97
CA TYR A 623 3.72 10.35 20.24
C TYR A 623 3.70 11.13 18.93
N THR A 624 2.56 11.75 18.61
CA THR A 624 2.39 12.58 17.40
C THR A 624 2.08 14.00 17.83
N SER A 625 2.83 14.96 17.33
CA SER A 625 2.68 16.38 17.60
C SER A 625 2.25 17.17 16.38
N HIS A 626 1.85 18.40 16.59
CA HIS A 626 1.44 19.34 15.53
C HIS A 626 0.26 18.81 14.70
N LEU A 627 -0.79 18.33 15.37
CA LEU A 627 -1.96 17.83 14.67
C LEU A 627 -2.56 18.90 13.78
N LEU A 628 -2.74 18.59 12.49
CA LEU A 628 -3.35 19.51 11.53
C LEU A 628 -4.80 19.86 11.90
N THR A 629 -5.47 18.97 12.66
CA THR A 629 -6.81 19.20 13.19
C THR A 629 -6.86 20.17 14.38
N SER A 630 -5.71 20.49 14.97
CA SER A 630 -5.61 21.33 16.17
C SER A 630 -5.30 22.80 15.91
N LEU A 631 -5.24 23.22 14.66
CA LEU A 631 -4.98 24.61 14.34
C LEU A 631 -6.10 25.50 14.90
N ARG A 632 -5.73 26.41 15.78
CA ARG A 632 -6.64 27.33 16.47
C ARG A 632 -5.97 28.64 16.84
N GLU A 633 -6.76 29.64 17.18
CA GLU A 633 -6.28 30.87 17.78
C GLU A 633 -6.08 30.65 19.30
N ASP A 634 -4.91 31.00 19.84
CA ASP A 634 -4.65 30.98 21.27
C ASP A 634 -5.29 32.20 21.99
N ALA A 635 -5.21 32.25 23.32
CA ALA A 635 -5.77 33.34 24.12
C ALA A 635 -5.16 34.72 23.79
N ASN A 636 -3.99 34.76 23.15
CA ASN A 636 -3.29 35.99 22.74
C ASN A 636 -3.58 36.41 21.30
N GLY A 637 -4.41 35.61 20.56
CA GLY A 637 -4.74 35.86 19.17
C GLY A 637 -3.66 35.36 18.20
N ASN A 638 -2.75 34.47 18.63
CA ASN A 638 -1.81 33.82 17.76
C ASN A 638 -2.35 32.45 17.32
N LEU A 639 -1.95 32.01 16.13
CA LEU A 639 -2.28 30.65 15.70
C LEU A 639 -1.34 29.65 16.35
N ALA A 640 -1.95 28.59 16.92
CA ALA A 640 -1.27 27.48 17.53
C ALA A 640 -1.67 26.17 16.86
N GLN A 641 -0.70 25.29 16.64
CA GLN A 641 -0.87 23.91 16.18
C GLN A 641 -0.24 22.98 17.22
N ASP A 642 -0.81 23.01 18.43
CA ASP A 642 -0.25 22.39 19.64
C ASP A 642 -0.92 21.07 20.02
N GLY A 643 -1.84 20.57 19.19
CA GLY A 643 -2.48 19.29 19.41
C GLY A 643 -1.50 18.12 19.29
N TRP A 644 -1.79 17.07 20.05
CA TRP A 644 -0.98 15.86 20.07
C TRP A 644 -1.84 14.60 20.24
N GLU A 645 -1.28 13.47 19.84
CA GLU A 645 -1.85 12.15 20.04
C GLU A 645 -0.80 11.23 20.67
N ARG A 646 -1.27 10.30 21.51
CA ARG A 646 -0.47 9.20 22.05
C ARG A 646 -1.11 7.87 21.73
N ARG A 647 -0.28 6.92 21.31
CA ARG A 647 -0.67 5.54 21.02
C ARG A 647 0.26 4.59 21.75
N ASN A 648 -0.31 3.68 22.53
CA ASN A 648 0.40 2.60 23.18
C ASN A 648 -0.20 1.30 22.72
N GLY A 649 0.61 0.34 22.33
CA GLY A 649 0.06 -0.91 21.84
C GLY A 649 0.94 -2.12 22.11
N VAL A 650 0.28 -3.26 21.97
CA VAL A 650 0.87 -4.59 22.04
C VAL A 650 0.47 -5.35 20.79
N GLU A 651 1.44 -5.95 20.12
CA GLU A 651 1.27 -6.77 18.91
C GLU A 651 1.93 -8.12 19.14
N VAL A 652 1.19 -9.20 18.87
CA VAL A 652 1.68 -10.58 18.96
C VAL A 652 1.42 -11.26 17.63
N GLU A 653 2.40 -11.97 17.14
CA GLU A 653 2.30 -12.82 15.96
C GLU A 653 2.92 -14.18 16.26
N SER A 654 2.30 -15.25 15.83
CA SER A 654 2.91 -16.58 15.92
C SER A 654 2.52 -17.49 14.77
N PHE A 655 3.42 -18.39 14.47
CA PHE A 655 3.24 -19.49 13.53
C PHE A 655 3.82 -20.77 14.13
N LEU A 656 3.04 -21.83 14.10
CA LEU A 656 3.42 -23.16 14.53
C LEU A 656 3.08 -24.12 13.41
N GLN A 657 4.01 -25.04 13.11
CA GLN A 657 3.80 -26.11 12.14
C GLN A 657 4.27 -27.43 12.70
N TYR A 658 3.41 -28.43 12.61
CA TYR A 658 3.71 -29.82 12.95
C TYR A 658 3.24 -30.74 11.84
N ARG A 659 4.18 -31.34 11.10
CA ARG A 659 3.84 -32.11 9.90
C ARG A 659 2.97 -31.32 8.93
N GLY A 660 1.80 -31.83 8.54
CA GLY A 660 0.83 -31.13 7.70
C GLY A 660 -0.05 -30.09 8.41
N TRP A 661 0.00 -29.99 9.75
CA TRP A 661 -0.81 -29.03 10.51
C TRP A 661 -0.08 -27.73 10.71
N TYR A 662 -0.80 -26.60 10.60
CA TYR A 662 -0.26 -25.28 10.96
C TYR A 662 -1.27 -24.48 11.78
N LEU A 663 -0.74 -23.65 12.66
CA LEU A 663 -1.50 -22.69 13.45
C LEU A 663 -0.85 -21.32 13.31
N ARG A 664 -1.64 -20.34 12.88
CA ARG A 664 -1.26 -18.92 12.89
C ARG A 664 -2.08 -18.21 13.93
N SER A 665 -1.47 -17.32 14.71
CA SER A 665 -2.22 -16.45 15.59
C SER A 665 -1.66 -15.02 15.55
N ALA A 666 -2.55 -14.08 15.76
CA ALA A 666 -2.21 -12.66 15.85
C ALA A 666 -3.12 -11.98 16.84
N TYR A 667 -2.53 -11.07 17.64
CA TYR A 667 -3.26 -10.24 18.58
C TYR A 667 -2.75 -8.81 18.50
N SER A 668 -3.66 -7.84 18.58
CA SER A 668 -3.30 -6.43 18.71
C SER A 668 -4.23 -5.71 19.68
N ARG A 669 -3.63 -4.82 20.44
CA ARG A 669 -4.34 -3.89 21.34
C ARG A 669 -3.73 -2.51 21.21
N ILE A 670 -4.58 -1.49 21.11
CA ILE A 670 -4.17 -0.08 21.05
C ILE A 670 -4.95 0.71 22.07
N ASN A 671 -4.24 1.48 22.88
CA ASN A 671 -4.79 2.47 23.80
C ASN A 671 -4.14 3.81 23.53
N GLY A 672 -4.82 4.89 23.81
CA GLY A 672 -4.24 6.23 23.66
C GLY A 672 -5.19 7.35 23.97
N GLY A 673 -4.74 8.54 23.67
CA GLY A 673 -5.51 9.76 23.82
C GLY A 673 -5.11 10.80 22.77
N ILE A 674 -6.02 11.69 22.50
CA ILE A 674 -5.84 12.85 21.65
C ILE A 674 -6.07 14.13 22.47
N ASN A 675 -5.28 15.15 22.18
CA ASN A 675 -5.49 16.50 22.68
C ASN A 675 -5.47 17.44 21.48
N THR A 676 -6.56 18.17 21.28
CA THR A 676 -6.69 19.13 20.15
C THR A 676 -6.21 20.52 20.51
N GLY A 677 -5.53 20.70 21.65
CA GLY A 677 -5.15 21.99 22.19
C GLY A 677 -6.28 22.66 23.02
N LEU A 678 -7.51 22.18 22.89
CA LEU A 678 -8.67 22.63 23.66
C LEU A 678 -9.18 21.56 24.62
N VAL A 679 -9.25 20.32 24.16
CA VAL A 679 -9.88 19.21 24.87
C VAL A 679 -9.02 17.96 24.71
N SER A 680 -8.91 17.21 25.81
CA SER A 680 -8.36 15.84 25.79
C SER A 680 -9.50 14.83 25.68
N ALA A 681 -9.29 13.81 24.86
CA ALA A 681 -10.24 12.74 24.60
C ALA A 681 -9.54 11.38 24.51
N PRO A 682 -10.24 10.26 24.70
CA PRO A 682 -9.74 8.95 24.30
C PRO A 682 -9.37 8.95 22.81
N LEU A 683 -8.46 8.09 22.40
CA LEU A 683 -8.09 7.90 20.99
C LEU A 683 -9.23 7.16 20.27
N TYR A 684 -10.23 7.89 19.81
CA TYR A 684 -11.42 7.35 19.14
C TYR A 684 -11.14 6.83 17.72
N THR A 685 -9.93 7.05 17.18
CA THR A 685 -9.48 6.43 15.93
C THR A 685 -8.87 5.03 16.15
N ALA A 686 -8.64 4.64 17.41
CA ALA A 686 -8.13 3.31 17.72
C ALA A 686 -9.14 2.23 17.31
N PRO A 687 -8.73 1.19 16.56
CA PRO A 687 -9.58 0.03 16.31
C PRO A 687 -9.82 -0.77 17.60
N GLY A 688 -10.87 -1.60 17.61
CA GLY A 688 -11.07 -2.57 18.67
C GLY A 688 -9.90 -3.56 18.78
N ASN A 689 -9.66 -4.09 19.98
CA ASN A 689 -8.65 -5.14 20.17
C ASN A 689 -8.97 -6.33 19.26
N ALA A 690 -8.02 -6.78 18.46
CA ALA A 690 -8.23 -7.84 17.48
C ALA A 690 -7.44 -9.10 17.84
N PHE A 691 -8.13 -10.24 17.83
CA PHE A 691 -7.55 -11.56 17.99
C PHE A 691 -7.90 -12.41 16.77
N ASN A 692 -6.90 -12.97 16.11
CA ASN A 692 -7.04 -13.81 14.94
C ASN A 692 -6.34 -15.15 15.18
N VAL A 693 -7.00 -16.24 14.80
CA VAL A 693 -6.43 -17.59 14.79
C VAL A 693 -6.82 -18.29 13.51
N GLN A 694 -5.88 -18.94 12.86
CA GLN A 694 -6.09 -19.81 11.72
C GLN A 694 -5.44 -21.16 11.98
N LEU A 695 -6.25 -22.20 12.05
CA LEU A 695 -5.80 -23.59 12.05
C LEU A 695 -5.94 -24.14 10.63
N GLY A 696 -4.90 -24.78 10.13
CA GLY A 696 -4.94 -25.44 8.83
C GLY A 696 -4.31 -26.81 8.85
N ALA A 697 -4.68 -27.63 7.87
CA ALA A 697 -4.20 -28.98 7.69
C ALA A 697 -3.95 -29.26 6.20
N VAL A 698 -2.69 -29.46 5.84
CA VAL A 698 -2.28 -30.01 4.55
C VAL A 698 -2.31 -31.53 4.69
N LEU A 699 -3.44 -32.13 4.35
CA LEU A 699 -3.67 -33.58 4.50
C LEU A 699 -2.89 -34.37 3.46
N SER A 700 -2.66 -33.78 2.29
CA SER A 700 -1.81 -34.29 1.21
C SER A 700 -1.42 -33.13 0.30
N GLU A 701 -0.57 -33.36 -0.69
CA GLU A 701 -0.28 -32.37 -1.73
C GLU A 701 -1.55 -31.91 -2.45
N ALA A 702 -2.57 -32.75 -2.50
CA ALA A 702 -3.83 -32.48 -3.16
C ALA A 702 -4.87 -31.78 -2.28
N VAL A 703 -4.82 -31.90 -0.95
CA VAL A 703 -5.89 -31.44 -0.05
C VAL A 703 -5.35 -30.56 1.06
N ASP A 704 -5.86 -29.32 1.11
CA ASP A 704 -5.57 -28.33 2.16
C ASP A 704 -6.90 -27.83 2.75
N LEU A 705 -7.00 -27.85 4.07
CA LEU A 705 -8.14 -27.38 4.83
C LEU A 705 -7.71 -26.25 5.78
N ASN A 706 -8.55 -25.26 5.99
CA ASN A 706 -8.32 -24.26 7.01
C ASN A 706 -9.60 -23.80 7.69
N LEU A 707 -9.48 -23.36 8.95
CA LEU A 707 -10.51 -22.77 9.75
C LEU A 707 -9.92 -21.53 10.40
N SER A 708 -10.57 -20.39 10.29
CA SER A 708 -10.14 -19.15 10.93
C SER A 708 -11.21 -18.56 11.83
N TYR A 709 -10.75 -17.96 12.91
CA TYR A 709 -11.55 -17.24 13.89
C TYR A 709 -10.96 -15.84 14.07
N ARG A 710 -11.79 -14.81 13.95
CA ARG A 710 -11.45 -13.43 14.27
C ARG A 710 -12.41 -12.88 15.29
N LYS A 711 -11.89 -12.28 16.37
CA LYS A 711 -12.67 -11.53 17.35
C LYS A 711 -12.13 -10.11 17.43
N VAL A 712 -13.02 -9.14 17.38
CA VAL A 712 -12.73 -7.71 17.59
C VAL A 712 -13.58 -7.24 18.77
N SER A 713 -12.97 -6.51 19.71
CA SER A 713 -13.70 -5.94 20.86
C SER A 713 -14.51 -4.71 20.47
N ASP A 714 -15.39 -4.27 21.36
CA ASP A 714 -16.01 -2.96 21.29
C ASP A 714 -14.94 -1.86 21.24
N ARG A 715 -15.29 -0.72 20.63
CA ARG A 715 -14.43 0.46 20.58
C ARG A 715 -15.23 1.74 20.76
N ASP A 716 -14.55 2.78 21.25
CA ASP A 716 -15.11 4.13 21.30
C ASP A 716 -15.18 4.71 19.89
N ILE A 717 -16.23 5.46 19.61
CA ILE A 717 -16.43 6.20 18.36
C ILE A 717 -16.82 7.65 18.65
N LEU A 718 -16.42 8.53 17.74
CA LEU A 718 -16.89 9.92 17.75
C LEU A 718 -18.23 10.01 17.03
N LEU A 719 -19.28 10.39 17.75
CA LEU A 719 -20.62 10.58 17.18
C LEU A 719 -20.79 11.98 16.60
N SER A 720 -20.29 13.00 17.30
CA SER A 720 -20.39 14.40 16.88
C SER A 720 -19.48 15.30 17.71
N GLY A 721 -19.34 16.54 17.29
CA GLY A 721 -18.57 17.57 17.97
C GLY A 721 -17.18 17.77 17.39
N ASP A 722 -16.62 18.96 17.61
CA ASP A 722 -15.28 19.37 17.19
C ASP A 722 -14.37 19.68 18.40
N GLY A 723 -14.86 19.42 19.62
CA GLY A 723 -14.14 19.68 20.85
C GLY A 723 -14.18 21.14 21.34
N THR A 724 -14.98 21.99 20.72
CA THR A 724 -15.21 23.35 21.22
C THR A 724 -16.28 23.39 22.29
N THR A 725 -16.37 24.48 23.06
CA THR A 725 -17.44 24.68 24.05
C THR A 725 -18.81 24.69 23.38
N ALA A 726 -18.91 25.20 22.16
CA ALA A 726 -20.16 25.25 21.39
C ALA A 726 -20.54 23.90 20.78
N SER A 727 -19.55 23.01 20.53
CA SER A 727 -19.71 21.71 19.89
C SER A 727 -18.81 20.66 20.57
N PRO A 728 -19.09 20.31 21.86
CA PRO A 728 -18.25 19.35 22.58
C PRO A 728 -18.29 17.95 21.95
N TYR A 729 -17.20 17.21 22.06
CA TYR A 729 -17.17 15.81 21.63
C TYR A 729 -18.24 14.98 22.31
N ARG A 730 -18.97 14.22 21.52
CA ARG A 730 -19.92 13.20 21.98
C ARG A 730 -19.42 11.85 21.50
N PHE A 731 -19.17 10.96 22.44
CA PHE A 731 -18.73 9.61 22.19
C PHE A 731 -19.89 8.61 22.25
N GLY A 732 -19.74 7.53 21.54
CA GLY A 732 -20.56 6.33 21.59
C GLY A 732 -19.67 5.10 21.51
N THR A 733 -20.30 3.95 21.43
CA THR A 733 -19.61 2.67 21.31
C THR A 733 -20.06 1.97 20.03
N GLN A 734 -19.11 1.42 19.28
CA GLN A 734 -19.38 0.46 18.22
C GLN A 734 -19.13 -0.94 18.78
N ASP A 735 -20.15 -1.80 18.68
CA ASP A 735 -20.08 -3.18 19.15
C ASP A 735 -18.99 -3.97 18.44
N GLY A 736 -18.30 -4.81 19.18
CA GLY A 736 -17.37 -5.80 18.70
C GLY A 736 -18.08 -6.97 18.00
N TYR A 737 -17.28 -7.82 17.38
CA TYR A 737 -17.82 -8.97 16.65
C TYR A 737 -16.89 -10.17 16.63
N ALA A 738 -17.44 -11.34 16.25
CA ALA A 738 -16.68 -12.55 16.03
C ALA A 738 -17.07 -13.20 14.70
N LEU A 739 -16.08 -13.52 13.88
CA LEU A 739 -16.25 -14.15 12.57
C LEU A 739 -15.58 -15.52 12.53
N TRP A 740 -16.25 -16.47 11.88
CA TRP A 740 -15.72 -17.78 11.56
C TRP A 740 -15.66 -17.94 10.05
N ASN A 741 -14.51 -18.32 9.52
CA ASN A 741 -14.34 -18.64 8.11
C ASN A 741 -13.68 -20.02 7.98
N ALA A 742 -13.99 -20.72 6.90
CA ALA A 742 -13.37 -22.02 6.59
C ALA A 742 -13.05 -22.09 5.10
N GLY A 743 -11.99 -22.82 4.76
CA GLY A 743 -11.57 -23.05 3.39
C GLY A 743 -11.16 -24.50 3.17
N ALA A 744 -11.47 -25.03 2.00
CA ALA A 744 -11.01 -26.30 1.50
C ALA A 744 -10.47 -26.13 0.08
N ARG A 745 -9.29 -26.68 -0.18
CA ARG A 745 -8.69 -26.76 -1.51
C ARG A 745 -8.49 -28.23 -1.84
N TRP A 746 -8.92 -28.63 -3.01
CA TRP A 746 -8.70 -29.98 -3.54
C TRP A 746 -8.15 -29.90 -4.96
N GLN A 747 -6.93 -30.37 -5.14
CA GLN A 747 -6.34 -30.56 -6.46
C GLN A 747 -6.80 -31.93 -7.00
N ALA A 748 -7.93 -31.93 -7.69
CA ALA A 748 -8.57 -33.13 -8.21
C ALA A 748 -7.73 -33.84 -9.28
N SER A 749 -6.90 -33.06 -10.02
CA SER A 749 -5.92 -33.60 -10.95
C SER A 749 -4.76 -32.58 -11.13
N LYS A 750 -3.72 -32.94 -11.90
CA LYS A 750 -2.64 -31.99 -12.25
C LYS A 750 -3.13 -30.74 -13.00
N HIS A 751 -4.34 -30.79 -13.53
CA HIS A 751 -4.95 -29.71 -14.31
C HIS A 751 -6.14 -29.03 -13.64
N VAL A 752 -6.73 -29.60 -12.58
CA VAL A 752 -7.95 -29.09 -11.97
C VAL A 752 -7.78 -28.94 -10.47
N THR A 753 -8.00 -27.73 -9.99
CA THR A 753 -8.07 -27.41 -8.55
C THR A 753 -9.45 -26.84 -8.23
N LEU A 754 -10.10 -27.39 -7.22
CA LEU A 754 -11.38 -26.94 -6.68
C LEU A 754 -11.15 -26.25 -5.33
N ARG A 755 -11.89 -25.18 -5.06
CA ARG A 755 -11.89 -24.50 -3.76
C ARG A 755 -13.31 -24.24 -3.30
N LEU A 756 -13.55 -24.47 -2.00
CA LEU A 756 -14.77 -24.10 -1.30
C LEU A 756 -14.36 -23.19 -0.13
N ILE A 757 -14.96 -22.01 -0.05
CA ILE A 757 -14.62 -21.00 0.94
C ILE A 757 -15.91 -20.51 1.58
N GLY A 758 -16.01 -20.59 2.89
CA GLY A 758 -17.10 -20.04 3.68
C GLY A 758 -16.61 -18.86 4.50
N GLU A 759 -17.20 -17.69 4.31
CA GLU A 759 -16.91 -16.47 5.05
C GLU A 759 -18.09 -16.13 5.95
N ASN A 760 -17.80 -15.61 7.15
CA ASN A 760 -18.81 -15.27 8.15
C ASN A 760 -19.86 -16.37 8.35
N LEU A 761 -19.39 -17.61 8.61
CA LEU A 761 -20.23 -18.80 8.66
C LEU A 761 -21.40 -18.71 9.65
N LYS A 762 -21.25 -17.92 10.73
CA LYS A 762 -22.31 -17.69 11.71
C LYS A 762 -23.29 -16.60 11.30
N ASN A 763 -23.12 -15.98 10.13
CA ASN A 763 -23.95 -14.88 9.63
C ASN A 763 -24.06 -13.71 10.62
N THR A 764 -22.93 -13.36 11.27
CA THR A 764 -22.88 -12.26 12.22
C THR A 764 -23.07 -10.93 11.49
N LEU A 765 -23.97 -10.09 11.99
CA LEU A 765 -24.04 -8.69 11.59
C LEU A 765 -22.89 -7.92 12.27
N TYR A 766 -22.03 -7.25 11.49
CA TYR A 766 -20.88 -6.54 12.03
C TYR A 766 -20.55 -5.30 11.22
N ARG A 767 -19.77 -4.39 11.82
CA ARG A 767 -19.24 -3.20 11.16
C ARG A 767 -17.72 -3.25 11.08
N LEU A 768 -17.18 -2.74 9.98
CA LEU A 768 -15.76 -2.42 9.82
C LEU A 768 -15.40 -1.23 10.73
N ASP A 769 -14.12 -0.90 10.80
CA ASP A 769 -13.70 0.32 11.48
C ASP A 769 -14.18 1.54 10.70
N GLY A 770 -14.60 2.60 11.40
CA GLY A 770 -15.01 3.85 10.77
C GLY A 770 -13.80 4.72 10.46
N THR A 771 -13.85 5.41 9.35
CA THR A 771 -12.90 6.47 9.04
C THR A 771 -13.07 7.64 10.00
N MET A 772 -12.02 8.37 10.32
CA MET A 772 -12.03 9.51 11.25
C MET A 772 -12.65 9.19 12.62
N GLY A 773 -12.61 7.92 13.06
CA GLY A 773 -13.14 7.51 14.36
C GLY A 773 -14.67 7.41 14.45
N GLY A 774 -15.40 7.57 13.34
CA GLY A 774 -16.85 7.44 13.31
C GLY A 774 -17.35 6.00 13.25
N LEU A 775 -18.66 5.84 13.02
CA LEU A 775 -19.30 4.54 12.86
C LEU A 775 -18.88 3.89 11.54
N GLY A 776 -18.44 2.63 11.59
CA GLY A 776 -17.97 1.91 10.41
C GLY A 776 -19.11 1.41 9.49
N MET A 777 -18.75 1.10 8.25
CA MET A 777 -19.64 0.46 7.27
C MET A 777 -19.95 -0.98 7.68
N TYR A 778 -21.12 -1.48 7.34
CA TYR A 778 -21.45 -2.89 7.54
C TYR A 778 -20.59 -3.80 6.66
N GLY A 779 -20.12 -4.90 7.23
CA GLY A 779 -19.46 -5.98 6.52
C GLY A 779 -20.47 -7.01 5.98
N PRO A 780 -20.03 -7.84 5.00
CA PRO A 780 -20.89 -8.84 4.38
C PRO A 780 -21.38 -9.90 5.37
N GLY A 781 -22.63 -10.36 5.20
CA GLY A 781 -23.16 -11.54 5.86
C GLY A 781 -22.45 -12.81 5.40
N ARG A 782 -23.02 -13.99 5.73
CA ARG A 782 -22.45 -15.27 5.31
C ARG A 782 -22.31 -15.34 3.80
N ASN A 783 -21.13 -15.76 3.34
CA ASN A 783 -20.83 -15.99 1.93
C ASN A 783 -20.17 -17.35 1.75
N VAL A 784 -20.68 -18.15 0.82
CA VAL A 784 -20.06 -19.41 0.41
C VAL A 784 -19.63 -19.26 -1.05
N LYS A 785 -18.32 -19.41 -1.27
CA LYS A 785 -17.70 -19.30 -2.60
C LYS A 785 -17.25 -20.67 -3.08
N PHE A 786 -17.52 -20.96 -4.33
CA PHE A 786 -16.98 -22.10 -5.04
C PHE A 786 -16.10 -21.60 -6.19
N GLN A 787 -14.92 -22.21 -6.34
CA GLN A 787 -13.98 -21.82 -7.40
C GLN A 787 -13.41 -23.07 -8.08
N VAL A 788 -13.24 -22.96 -9.39
CA VAL A 788 -12.57 -23.97 -10.24
C VAL A 788 -11.38 -23.28 -10.90
N GLU A 789 -10.20 -23.84 -10.75
CA GLU A 789 -8.98 -23.40 -11.44
C GLU A 789 -8.53 -24.52 -12.37
N LEU A 790 -8.37 -24.18 -13.65
CA LEU A 790 -7.82 -25.03 -14.68
C LEU A 790 -6.38 -24.62 -14.95
N THR A 791 -5.45 -25.55 -14.97
CA THR A 791 -4.03 -25.30 -15.23
C THR A 791 -3.57 -26.11 -16.44
N TYR A 792 -2.89 -25.44 -17.37
CA TYR A 792 -2.30 -26.04 -18.57
C TYR A 792 -0.77 -25.94 -18.52
#